data_0a08c97b3ee181c5ac0b313d8cc9fc78
#
_entry.id   0a08c97b3ee181c5ac0b313d8cc9fc78
#
_cell.length_a   1.000
_cell.length_b   1.000
_cell.length_c   1.000
_cell.angle_alpha   90.00
_cell.angle_beta   90.00
_cell.angle_gamma   90.00
#
_symmetry.space_group_name_H-M   'P 1'
#
loop_
_entity.id
_entity.type
_entity.pdbx_description
1 polymer ?
#
loop_
_entity_poly.entity_id
_entity_poly.type
_entity_poly.pdbx_seq_one_letter_code
_entity_poly.pdbx_strand_id
1 'polypeptide(L)'
;MGLNSLDVKDVTYFELNNEINRPVDGKIPLNKDKEAIDAFFKENVEPNTKKFDSFSDHIKYLIDNDYIEEEVVNEYQLSFIEDLYNHLKDQHFQFQSFMAAYKLYNQYILKTNDREYYLEDYEMRILFNALMYAKGDETQAKIIAEEMISQRYQPATPTFLNAGRKRRGEFVSCFLIQITDDMNSIGRAINSALQLSRIGGGVGITLSNLREAGSPIKGIKGASSGVIPVMKLLEDSFSYSNQLGQRQGAGAVYLNVFHPDIIQFLSAKKENADEKIRVKTLSLGVIVPDKYYELIREDKDMYLFSPYDVERIYGTPFSYVDITEEYDKMVANNDIKKYKIRARDLENEISKLQQESGYPYILNIDTVNRANPVDGKIIMSNLCSEIQQVQIPSFLNDAQEYEQLGTDVSCNLGSTNILNMMESPDFGKSVAAMTRALTYVSDASNIEAVPSIRYGNELSHSIGLGAMGLHTYLAKHHIEYGSEEAIEFIGTYFLLLNYWTLVESNNIARTRGESFHNFEKSKYADGTYFDTYTSNDFAPKTKRVQELFDGIFIPTPSDWEELKQKVQKDGLYNQNRLAVAPTGSISYINNTSASLQPITRLVEERQEKKNGKLYFPAPFLDNETIKYYKSAYDTDMRKVIDIYAAAQQHIDQGMSLTLFIRSTIPEGIYDWKTDEKQSTRDLNILRNYAFYKGIKSLYYVRTFTDDDNEVGSNDCESCII
;
A
#
# COMPACT_ATOMS: atom_id res chain seq x y z
N MET A 1 -35.00 7.14 -15.00
CA MET A 1 -33.83 7.51 -15.84
C MET A 1 -32.65 6.71 -15.30
N GLY A 2 -31.97 5.92 -16.11
CA GLY A 2 -30.85 5.07 -15.65
C GLY A 2 -29.62 5.88 -15.27
N LEU A 3 -28.77 5.34 -14.39
CA LEU A 3 -27.52 5.95 -13.89
C LEU A 3 -26.57 6.48 -15.00
N ASN A 4 -26.79 6.08 -16.25
CA ASN A 4 -25.97 6.46 -17.42
C ASN A 4 -26.55 7.60 -18.26
N SER A 5 -27.71 8.16 -17.93
CA SER A 5 -28.46 9.09 -18.80
C SER A 5 -28.52 10.54 -18.31
N LEU A 6 -27.89 10.87 -17.18
CA LEU A 6 -27.86 12.24 -16.68
C LEU A 6 -26.73 13.03 -17.38
N ASP A 7 -27.10 14.04 -18.15
CA ASP A 7 -26.15 15.03 -18.66
C ASP A 7 -25.65 15.87 -17.46
N VAL A 8 -24.32 15.94 -17.28
CA VAL A 8 -23.64 16.58 -16.13
C VAL A 8 -24.08 18.05 -15.91
N LYS A 9 -24.74 18.67 -16.87
CA LYS A 9 -25.14 20.06 -16.78
C LYS A 9 -26.42 20.33 -15.98
N ASP A 10 -27.18 19.30 -15.62
CA ASP A 10 -28.51 19.46 -15.01
C ASP A 10 -28.62 18.83 -13.59
N VAL A 11 -27.51 18.49 -12.93
CA VAL A 11 -27.54 17.87 -11.60
C VAL A 11 -27.00 18.81 -10.51
N THR A 12 -27.87 19.13 -9.57
CA THR A 12 -27.64 20.13 -8.53
C THR A 12 -26.44 19.80 -7.62
N TYR A 13 -26.21 18.52 -7.31
CA TYR A 13 -25.14 18.12 -6.40
C TYR A 13 -23.72 18.41 -6.92
N PHE A 14 -23.47 18.37 -8.23
CA PHE A 14 -22.16 18.77 -8.77
C PHE A 14 -21.99 20.30 -8.72
N GLU A 15 -23.05 21.07 -9.01
CA GLU A 15 -23.00 22.52 -8.91
C GLU A 15 -22.69 22.96 -7.48
N LEU A 16 -23.38 22.36 -6.48
CA LEU A 16 -23.15 22.63 -5.06
C LEU A 16 -21.71 22.26 -4.62
N ASN A 17 -21.20 21.10 -5.06
CA ASN A 17 -19.81 20.73 -4.76
C ASN A 17 -18.79 21.68 -5.43
N ASN A 18 -19.07 22.16 -6.64
CA ASN A 18 -18.21 23.13 -7.32
C ASN A 18 -18.17 24.50 -6.62
N GLU A 19 -19.23 24.88 -5.88
CA GLU A 19 -19.25 26.13 -5.11
C GLU A 19 -18.22 26.14 -3.97
N ILE A 20 -17.80 24.97 -3.47
CA ILE A 20 -16.77 24.85 -2.43
C ILE A 20 -15.47 25.53 -2.84
N ASN A 21 -15.12 25.49 -4.13
CA ASN A 21 -13.91 26.13 -4.66
C ASN A 21 -14.07 27.64 -4.91
N ARG A 22 -15.18 28.25 -4.47
CA ARG A 22 -15.46 29.70 -4.60
C ARG A 22 -15.60 30.32 -3.20
N PRO A 23 -14.50 30.75 -2.56
CA PRO A 23 -14.57 31.37 -1.24
C PRO A 23 -15.52 32.58 -1.25
N VAL A 24 -16.38 32.66 -0.23
CA VAL A 24 -17.25 33.79 0.04
C VAL A 24 -16.68 34.53 1.24
N ASP A 25 -16.37 35.81 1.09
CA ASP A 25 -15.70 36.63 2.12
C ASP A 25 -14.43 35.97 2.69
N GLY A 26 -13.66 35.30 1.83
CA GLY A 26 -12.44 34.61 2.19
C GLY A 26 -12.63 33.26 2.93
N LYS A 27 -13.87 32.78 3.06
CA LYS A 27 -14.19 31.52 3.72
C LYS A 27 -14.69 30.47 2.70
N ILE A 28 -14.24 29.24 2.89
CA ILE A 28 -14.71 28.09 2.11
C ILE A 28 -16.15 27.78 2.53
N PRO A 29 -17.12 27.72 1.58
CA PRO A 29 -18.54 27.50 1.89
C PRO A 29 -18.81 25.99 2.16
N LEU A 30 -18.35 25.45 3.28
CA LEU A 30 -18.44 24.04 3.66
C LEU A 30 -19.87 23.51 3.78
N ASN A 31 -20.87 24.39 4.02
CA ASN A 31 -22.27 24.00 4.00
C ASN A 31 -22.72 23.46 2.64
N LYS A 32 -22.07 23.90 1.54
CA LYS A 32 -22.37 23.43 0.18
C LYS A 32 -22.05 21.96 -0.01
N ASP A 33 -21.05 21.42 0.69
CA ASP A 33 -20.73 20.00 0.66
C ASP A 33 -21.87 19.16 1.28
N LYS A 34 -22.45 19.60 2.40
CA LYS A 34 -23.62 18.96 3.01
C LYS A 34 -24.86 19.04 2.11
N GLU A 35 -25.14 20.21 1.55
CA GLU A 35 -26.22 20.38 0.60
C GLU A 35 -26.04 19.46 -0.63
N ALA A 36 -24.79 19.25 -1.09
CA ALA A 36 -24.48 18.34 -2.19
C ALA A 36 -24.75 16.87 -1.83
N ILE A 37 -24.49 16.43 -0.57
CA ILE A 37 -24.86 15.08 -0.11
C ILE A 37 -26.37 14.90 -0.21
N ASP A 38 -27.16 15.82 0.36
CA ASP A 38 -28.61 15.72 0.38
C ASP A 38 -29.19 15.68 -1.04
N ALA A 39 -28.69 16.56 -1.91
CA ALA A 39 -29.08 16.58 -3.34
C ALA A 39 -28.72 15.26 -4.03
N PHE A 40 -27.54 14.71 -3.80
CA PHE A 40 -27.09 13.45 -4.39
C PHE A 40 -28.00 12.28 -4.00
N PHE A 41 -28.35 12.16 -2.72
CA PHE A 41 -29.27 11.11 -2.29
C PHE A 41 -30.64 11.29 -2.91
N LYS A 42 -31.20 12.48 -2.89
CA LYS A 42 -32.54 12.80 -3.42
C LYS A 42 -32.66 12.66 -4.93
N GLU A 43 -31.62 13.10 -5.67
CA GLU A 43 -31.66 13.16 -7.14
C GLU A 43 -31.12 11.87 -7.79
N ASN A 44 -30.20 11.17 -7.14
CA ASN A 44 -29.52 10.02 -7.73
C ASN A 44 -29.74 8.71 -6.97
N VAL A 45 -29.49 8.64 -5.65
CA VAL A 45 -29.49 7.38 -4.93
C VAL A 45 -30.90 6.83 -4.73
N GLU A 46 -31.79 7.60 -4.11
CA GLU A 46 -33.14 7.16 -3.78
C GLU A 46 -34.00 6.75 -4.99
N PRO A 47 -34.02 7.54 -6.11
CA PRO A 47 -34.79 7.18 -7.30
C PRO A 47 -34.27 5.94 -8.01
N ASN A 48 -32.99 5.66 -7.91
CA ASN A 48 -32.32 4.56 -8.60
C ASN A 48 -31.98 3.39 -7.67
N THR A 49 -32.53 3.32 -6.47
CA THR A 49 -32.42 2.16 -5.57
C THR A 49 -33.56 1.19 -5.81
N LYS A 50 -33.25 -0.06 -6.13
CA LYS A 50 -34.27 -1.12 -6.31
C LYS A 50 -34.93 -1.44 -4.98
N LYS A 51 -36.26 -1.40 -4.94
CA LYS A 51 -37.06 -1.68 -3.74
C LYS A 51 -37.53 -3.14 -3.74
N PHE A 52 -37.62 -3.71 -2.55
CA PHE A 52 -38.10 -5.08 -2.29
C PHE A 52 -39.18 -5.04 -1.21
N ASP A 53 -40.08 -6.02 -1.24
CA ASP A 53 -41.19 -6.11 -0.29
C ASP A 53 -40.73 -6.54 1.11
N SER A 54 -39.66 -7.35 1.19
CA SER A 54 -39.06 -7.81 2.45
C SER A 54 -37.53 -7.96 2.31
N PHE A 55 -36.83 -8.03 3.43
CA PHE A 55 -35.39 -8.36 3.45
C PHE A 55 -35.13 -9.74 2.84
N SER A 56 -36.02 -10.73 3.13
CA SER A 56 -35.91 -12.06 2.55
C SER A 56 -36.00 -12.05 1.01
N ASP A 57 -36.93 -11.26 0.45
CA ASP A 57 -37.08 -11.14 -1.00
C ASP A 57 -35.86 -10.48 -1.62
N HIS A 58 -35.25 -9.50 -0.93
CA HIS A 58 -34.02 -8.86 -1.35
C HIS A 58 -32.86 -9.86 -1.41
N ILE A 59 -32.60 -10.60 -0.33
CA ILE A 59 -31.51 -11.60 -0.29
C ILE A 59 -31.72 -12.66 -1.35
N LYS A 60 -32.95 -13.16 -1.48
CA LYS A 60 -33.32 -14.14 -2.52
C LYS A 60 -33.06 -13.62 -3.93
N TYR A 61 -33.45 -12.36 -4.22
CA TYR A 61 -33.15 -11.72 -5.52
C TYR A 61 -31.66 -11.66 -5.80
N LEU A 62 -30.84 -11.30 -4.80
CA LEU A 62 -29.39 -11.22 -4.95
C LEU A 62 -28.76 -12.60 -5.24
N ILE A 63 -29.24 -13.67 -4.61
CA ILE A 63 -28.79 -15.04 -4.85
C ILE A 63 -29.26 -15.54 -6.23
N ASP A 64 -30.53 -15.44 -6.53
CA ASP A 64 -31.16 -15.97 -7.77
C ASP A 64 -30.57 -15.32 -9.04
N ASN A 65 -29.99 -14.12 -8.94
CA ASN A 65 -29.37 -13.39 -10.04
C ASN A 65 -27.82 -13.39 -10.01
N ASP A 66 -27.19 -14.25 -9.20
CA ASP A 66 -25.73 -14.37 -9.06
C ASP A 66 -25.03 -13.05 -8.65
N TYR A 67 -25.64 -12.25 -7.80
CA TYR A 67 -25.02 -11.03 -7.29
C TYR A 67 -24.16 -11.31 -6.05
N ILE A 68 -24.61 -12.19 -5.16
CA ILE A 68 -23.92 -12.58 -3.93
C ILE A 68 -23.64 -14.08 -3.88
N GLU A 69 -22.64 -14.48 -3.11
CA GLU A 69 -22.30 -15.88 -2.86
C GLU A 69 -23.33 -16.51 -1.91
N GLU A 70 -24.09 -17.48 -2.40
CA GLU A 70 -25.08 -18.22 -1.60
C GLU A 70 -24.42 -18.92 -0.42
N GLU A 71 -23.20 -19.39 -0.60
CA GLU A 71 -22.40 -20.09 0.41
C GLU A 71 -22.19 -19.21 1.66
N VAL A 72 -21.93 -17.91 1.48
CA VAL A 72 -21.75 -16.95 2.59
C VAL A 72 -23.06 -16.76 3.37
N VAL A 73 -24.19 -16.68 2.67
CA VAL A 73 -25.50 -16.53 3.31
C VAL A 73 -25.89 -17.79 4.07
N ASN A 74 -25.62 -18.97 3.50
CA ASN A 74 -25.98 -20.25 4.09
C ASN A 74 -25.16 -20.64 5.33
N GLU A 75 -24.08 -19.94 5.62
CA GLU A 75 -23.33 -20.10 6.89
C GLU A 75 -24.09 -19.55 8.10
N TYR A 76 -25.17 -18.78 7.89
CA TYR A 76 -25.93 -18.09 8.94
C TYR A 76 -27.43 -18.33 8.83
N GLN A 77 -28.15 -18.14 9.94
CA GLN A 77 -29.60 -18.06 9.90
C GLN A 77 -30.04 -16.73 9.27
N LEU A 78 -31.02 -16.74 8.39
CA LEU A 78 -31.50 -15.52 7.71
C LEU A 78 -31.96 -14.44 8.73
N SER A 79 -32.60 -14.89 9.85
CA SER A 79 -32.97 -13.98 10.93
C SER A 79 -31.79 -13.26 11.57
N PHE A 80 -30.66 -13.94 11.75
CA PHE A 80 -29.43 -13.29 12.24
C PHE A 80 -28.92 -12.24 11.25
N ILE A 81 -28.91 -12.55 9.95
CA ILE A 81 -28.47 -11.62 8.91
C ILE A 81 -29.36 -10.37 8.91
N GLU A 82 -30.68 -10.54 9.01
CA GLU A 82 -31.65 -9.45 9.07
C GLU A 82 -31.48 -8.61 10.35
N ASP A 83 -31.32 -9.26 11.50
CA ASP A 83 -31.07 -8.59 12.78
C ASP A 83 -29.77 -7.77 12.76
N LEU A 84 -28.69 -8.31 12.17
CA LEU A 84 -27.43 -7.59 12.04
C LEU A 84 -27.56 -6.41 11.07
N TYR A 85 -28.25 -6.57 9.95
CA TYR A 85 -28.53 -5.46 9.03
C TYR A 85 -29.31 -4.34 9.72
N ASN A 86 -30.40 -4.68 10.45
CA ASN A 86 -31.18 -3.71 11.19
C ASN A 86 -30.35 -3.01 12.27
N HIS A 87 -29.51 -3.74 12.98
CA HIS A 87 -28.57 -3.17 13.95
C HIS A 87 -27.62 -2.13 13.30
N LEU A 88 -27.10 -2.41 12.10
CA LEU A 88 -26.29 -1.46 11.36
C LEU A 88 -27.08 -0.22 10.92
N LYS A 89 -28.31 -0.37 10.48
CA LYS A 89 -29.22 0.74 10.12
C LYS A 89 -29.54 1.62 11.33
N ASP A 90 -29.67 1.05 12.52
CA ASP A 90 -29.95 1.76 13.77
C ASP A 90 -28.76 2.62 14.25
N GLN A 91 -27.56 2.44 13.69
CA GLN A 91 -26.43 3.34 13.92
C GLN A 91 -26.60 4.70 13.23
N HIS A 92 -27.56 4.83 12.31
CA HIS A 92 -27.88 6.09 11.60
C HIS A 92 -26.65 6.74 10.98
N PHE A 93 -25.80 5.93 10.30
CA PHE A 93 -24.59 6.42 9.66
C PHE A 93 -24.86 7.57 8.69
N GLN A 94 -24.05 8.62 8.75
CA GLN A 94 -24.16 9.77 7.85
C GLN A 94 -22.78 10.10 7.23
N PHE A 95 -22.76 10.26 5.90
CA PHE A 95 -21.58 10.72 5.20
C PHE A 95 -21.21 12.14 5.64
N GLN A 96 -19.92 12.36 5.89
CA GLN A 96 -19.39 13.63 6.33
C GLN A 96 -18.94 14.53 5.18
N SER A 97 -18.81 13.99 3.97
CA SER A 97 -18.47 14.74 2.76
C SER A 97 -19.18 14.17 1.53
N PHE A 98 -19.44 15.05 0.55
CA PHE A 98 -20.01 14.63 -0.74
C PHE A 98 -19.10 13.62 -1.45
N MET A 99 -17.78 13.85 -1.42
CA MET A 99 -16.80 12.91 -2.00
C MET A 99 -16.95 11.49 -1.42
N ALA A 100 -17.17 11.35 -0.11
CA ALA A 100 -17.35 10.05 0.53
C ALA A 100 -18.59 9.31 -0.01
N ALA A 101 -19.75 9.98 -0.04
CA ALA A 101 -21.00 9.43 -0.57
C ALA A 101 -20.86 9.08 -2.07
N TYR A 102 -20.35 10.03 -2.85
CA TYR A 102 -20.19 9.87 -4.29
C TYR A 102 -19.25 8.71 -4.66
N LYS A 103 -18.07 8.64 -4.04
CA LYS A 103 -17.10 7.54 -4.26
C LYS A 103 -17.67 6.20 -3.87
N LEU A 104 -18.33 6.10 -2.71
CA LEU A 104 -18.94 4.84 -2.27
C LEU A 104 -19.97 4.34 -3.30
N TYR A 105 -20.97 5.16 -3.64
CA TYR A 105 -22.06 4.73 -4.52
C TYR A 105 -21.62 4.51 -5.98
N ASN A 106 -20.63 5.22 -6.46
CA ASN A 106 -20.13 5.02 -7.82
C ASN A 106 -19.18 3.83 -7.97
N GLN A 107 -18.34 3.56 -6.98
CA GLN A 107 -17.26 2.58 -7.11
C GLN A 107 -17.51 1.27 -6.33
N TYR A 108 -18.19 1.32 -5.17
CA TYR A 108 -18.24 0.17 -4.26
C TYR A 108 -19.61 -0.47 -4.13
N ILE A 109 -20.69 0.30 -4.23
CA ILE A 109 -22.04 -0.22 -4.07
C ILE A 109 -22.42 -1.10 -5.26
N LEU A 110 -23.02 -2.25 -4.96
CA LEU A 110 -23.50 -3.22 -5.95
C LEU A 110 -24.62 -2.61 -6.79
N LYS A 111 -24.55 -2.82 -8.09
CA LYS A 111 -25.53 -2.35 -9.07
C LYS A 111 -26.05 -3.51 -9.92
N THR A 112 -27.21 -3.33 -10.53
CA THR A 112 -27.68 -4.23 -11.57
C THR A 112 -26.69 -4.31 -12.74
N ASN A 113 -26.73 -5.40 -13.53
CA ASN A 113 -25.79 -5.63 -14.63
C ASN A 113 -25.83 -4.54 -15.72
N ASP A 114 -26.98 -3.90 -15.93
CA ASP A 114 -27.17 -2.73 -16.78
C ASP A 114 -26.70 -1.42 -16.14
N ARG A 115 -26.34 -1.47 -14.84
CA ARG A 115 -25.95 -0.32 -14.01
C ARG A 115 -27.03 0.74 -13.82
N GLU A 116 -28.30 0.37 -13.94
CA GLU A 116 -29.41 1.31 -13.79
C GLU A 116 -29.87 1.47 -12.33
N TYR A 117 -29.72 0.42 -11.50
CA TYR A 117 -30.20 0.44 -10.12
C TYR A 117 -29.12 0.02 -9.13
N TYR A 118 -29.12 0.68 -7.97
CA TYR A 118 -28.40 0.24 -6.78
C TYR A 118 -29.14 -0.95 -6.12
N LEU A 119 -28.37 -1.95 -5.72
CA LEU A 119 -28.86 -3.18 -5.10
C LEU A 119 -28.51 -3.29 -3.62
N GLU A 120 -27.61 -2.46 -3.14
CA GLU A 120 -27.20 -2.39 -1.73
C GLU A 120 -26.99 -0.93 -1.30
N ASP A 121 -26.98 -0.70 0.00
CA ASP A 121 -26.52 0.53 0.63
C ASP A 121 -25.20 0.28 1.37
N TYR A 122 -24.71 1.28 2.12
CA TYR A 122 -23.44 1.18 2.82
C TYR A 122 -23.47 0.10 3.91
N GLU A 123 -24.56 0.04 4.67
CA GLU A 123 -24.75 -0.93 5.76
C GLU A 123 -24.81 -2.36 5.22
N MET A 124 -25.47 -2.57 4.09
CA MET A 124 -25.49 -3.88 3.45
C MET A 124 -24.12 -4.28 2.87
N ARG A 125 -23.35 -3.32 2.34
CA ARG A 125 -21.95 -3.56 1.92
C ARG A 125 -21.09 -4.01 3.10
N ILE A 126 -21.24 -3.37 4.26
CA ILE A 126 -20.56 -3.77 5.51
C ILE A 126 -21.03 -5.16 5.96
N LEU A 127 -22.34 -5.41 5.96
CA LEU A 127 -22.93 -6.69 6.32
C LEU A 127 -22.26 -7.84 5.56
N PHE A 128 -22.22 -7.81 4.23
CA PHE A 128 -21.62 -8.88 3.44
C PHE A 128 -20.12 -9.04 3.66
N ASN A 129 -19.40 -7.93 3.92
CA ASN A 129 -18.00 -8.01 4.31
C ASN A 129 -17.85 -8.75 5.65
N ALA A 130 -18.62 -8.36 6.66
CA ALA A 130 -18.53 -8.94 7.99
C ALA A 130 -18.93 -10.42 8.03
N LEU A 131 -20.01 -10.79 7.34
CA LEU A 131 -20.44 -12.20 7.22
C LEU A 131 -19.35 -13.06 6.59
N MET A 132 -18.76 -12.60 5.49
CA MET A 132 -17.70 -13.35 4.82
C MET A 132 -16.48 -13.52 5.71
N TYR A 133 -16.01 -12.44 6.39
CA TYR A 133 -14.79 -12.51 7.22
C TYR A 133 -14.97 -13.34 8.48
N ALA A 134 -16.17 -13.47 9.00
CA ALA A 134 -16.46 -14.21 10.21
C ALA A 134 -16.76 -15.69 9.98
N LYS A 135 -17.01 -16.10 8.73
CA LYS A 135 -17.18 -17.52 8.32
C LYS A 135 -18.08 -18.31 9.27
N GLY A 136 -19.35 -17.89 9.40
CA GLY A 136 -20.35 -18.55 10.22
C GLY A 136 -20.31 -18.21 11.72
N ASP A 137 -19.32 -17.50 12.20
CA ASP A 137 -19.25 -17.02 13.59
C ASP A 137 -20.06 -15.72 13.75
N GLU A 138 -21.28 -15.83 14.28
CA GLU A 138 -22.20 -14.70 14.48
C GLU A 138 -21.61 -13.62 15.40
N THR A 139 -20.82 -14.01 16.41
CA THR A 139 -20.18 -13.06 17.34
C THR A 139 -19.12 -12.25 16.63
N GLN A 140 -18.27 -12.90 15.84
CA GLN A 140 -17.24 -12.21 15.06
C GLN A 140 -17.84 -11.35 13.96
N ALA A 141 -18.89 -11.82 13.27
CA ALA A 141 -19.61 -11.02 12.27
C ALA A 141 -20.10 -9.69 12.85
N LYS A 142 -20.69 -9.75 14.05
CA LYS A 142 -21.19 -8.57 14.76
C LYS A 142 -20.04 -7.60 15.14
N ILE A 143 -18.94 -8.12 15.69
CA ILE A 143 -17.79 -7.31 16.08
C ILE A 143 -17.15 -6.63 14.85
N ILE A 144 -16.92 -7.38 13.76
CA ILE A 144 -16.34 -6.85 12.54
C ILE A 144 -17.26 -5.80 11.91
N ALA A 145 -18.57 -6.04 11.87
CA ALA A 145 -19.55 -5.08 11.36
C ALA A 145 -19.51 -3.75 12.16
N GLU A 146 -19.40 -3.83 13.50
CA GLU A 146 -19.27 -2.67 14.39
C GLU A 146 -17.97 -1.89 14.11
N GLU A 147 -16.83 -2.56 13.92
CA GLU A 147 -15.57 -1.89 13.58
C GLU A 147 -15.63 -1.18 12.23
N MET A 148 -16.38 -1.75 11.26
CA MET A 148 -16.53 -1.16 9.94
C MET A 148 -17.53 -0.01 9.91
N ILE A 149 -18.72 -0.13 10.55
CA ILE A 149 -19.72 0.94 10.56
C ILE A 149 -19.25 2.15 11.36
N SER A 150 -18.48 1.93 12.43
CA SER A 150 -17.81 2.99 13.21
C SER A 150 -16.61 3.59 12.46
N GLN A 151 -16.32 3.11 11.26
CA GLN A 151 -15.17 3.52 10.46
C GLN A 151 -13.83 3.44 11.21
N ARG A 152 -13.68 2.54 12.16
CA ARG A 152 -12.40 2.21 12.80
C ARG A 152 -11.53 1.33 11.90
N TYR A 153 -12.18 0.45 11.13
CA TYR A 153 -11.54 -0.46 10.19
C TYR A 153 -12.07 -0.27 8.78
N GLN A 154 -11.17 -0.14 7.83
CA GLN A 154 -11.47 -0.13 6.40
C GLN A 154 -10.61 -1.16 5.67
N PRO A 155 -11.21 -2.22 5.10
CA PRO A 155 -10.51 -3.11 4.17
C PRO A 155 -10.00 -2.36 2.94
N ALA A 156 -8.95 -2.87 2.32
CA ALA A 156 -8.47 -2.34 1.04
C ALA A 156 -9.57 -2.41 -0.02
N THR A 157 -9.48 -1.52 -1.02
CA THR A 157 -10.48 -1.40 -2.11
C THR A 157 -10.93 -2.75 -2.70
N PRO A 158 -10.03 -3.67 -3.13
CA PRO A 158 -10.48 -4.93 -3.74
C PRO A 158 -11.21 -5.83 -2.75
N THR A 159 -10.76 -5.89 -1.52
CA THR A 159 -11.41 -6.69 -0.48
C THR A 159 -12.81 -6.16 -0.17
N PHE A 160 -12.93 -4.85 0.10
CA PHE A 160 -14.20 -4.20 0.39
C PHE A 160 -15.19 -4.29 -0.77
N LEU A 161 -14.70 -4.17 -2.00
CA LEU A 161 -15.51 -4.28 -3.21
C LEU A 161 -16.03 -5.70 -3.43
N ASN A 162 -15.17 -6.71 -3.28
CA ASN A 162 -15.45 -8.08 -3.77
C ASN A 162 -16.02 -9.03 -2.70
N ALA A 163 -15.91 -8.70 -1.40
CA ALA A 163 -16.39 -9.57 -0.34
C ALA A 163 -17.87 -9.93 -0.48
N GLY A 164 -18.19 -11.21 -0.42
CA GLY A 164 -19.54 -11.76 -0.54
C GLY A 164 -20.18 -11.70 -1.93
N ARG A 165 -19.49 -11.20 -2.97
CA ARG A 165 -20.00 -11.10 -4.34
C ARG A 165 -19.70 -12.36 -5.15
N LYS A 166 -20.68 -12.88 -5.89
CA LYS A 166 -20.50 -14.04 -6.77
C LYS A 166 -19.67 -13.72 -8.01
N ARG A 167 -19.97 -12.60 -8.67
CA ARG A 167 -19.23 -12.11 -9.84
C ARG A 167 -18.24 -11.07 -9.38
N ARG A 168 -17.01 -11.48 -9.11
CA ARG A 168 -16.00 -10.64 -8.50
C ARG A 168 -14.60 -10.84 -9.09
N GLY A 169 -13.73 -9.86 -8.88
CA GLY A 169 -12.29 -10.02 -8.94
C GLY A 169 -11.74 -10.76 -7.71
N GLU A 170 -10.43 -10.70 -7.52
CA GLU A 170 -9.79 -11.28 -6.33
C GLU A 170 -9.90 -10.33 -5.12
N PHE A 171 -9.75 -10.85 -3.92
CA PHE A 171 -9.79 -10.05 -2.68
C PHE A 171 -8.54 -9.21 -2.49
N VAL A 172 -7.43 -9.64 -3.05
CA VAL A 172 -6.12 -8.99 -2.98
C VAL A 172 -5.74 -8.39 -4.32
N SER A 173 -5.03 -7.26 -4.32
CA SER A 173 -4.71 -6.53 -5.55
C SER A 173 -3.24 -6.24 -5.75
N CYS A 174 -2.37 -6.71 -4.86
CA CYS A 174 -0.93 -6.51 -4.99
C CYS A 174 -0.22 -7.85 -4.99
N PHE A 175 0.66 -8.03 -5.98
CA PHE A 175 1.42 -9.25 -6.18
C PHE A 175 2.88 -8.93 -6.43
N LEU A 176 3.77 -9.78 -5.92
CA LEU A 176 5.20 -9.72 -6.20
C LEU A 176 5.59 -11.04 -6.83
N ILE A 177 6.22 -10.98 -8.00
CA ILE A 177 6.76 -12.15 -8.69
C ILE A 177 8.23 -11.92 -9.03
N GLN A 178 9.03 -12.96 -8.95
CA GLN A 178 10.42 -12.92 -9.30
C GLN A 178 10.68 -13.64 -10.63
N ILE A 179 11.78 -13.24 -11.28
CA ILE A 179 12.24 -13.84 -12.53
C ILE A 179 13.66 -14.37 -12.32
N THR A 180 13.93 -15.60 -12.77
CA THR A 180 15.27 -16.16 -12.92
C THR A 180 15.78 -15.94 -14.34
N ASP A 181 17.10 -16.07 -14.56
CA ASP A 181 17.76 -15.74 -15.83
C ASP A 181 17.61 -16.85 -16.89
N ASP A 182 16.36 -17.23 -17.18
CA ASP A 182 16.01 -18.19 -18.21
C ASP A 182 14.73 -17.80 -18.96
N MET A 183 14.58 -18.29 -20.20
CA MET A 183 13.45 -17.95 -21.07
C MET A 183 12.11 -18.46 -20.54
N ASN A 184 12.09 -19.60 -19.86
CA ASN A 184 10.86 -20.18 -19.33
C ASN A 184 10.34 -19.34 -18.15
N SER A 185 11.23 -18.89 -17.25
CA SER A 185 10.91 -17.98 -16.16
C SER A 185 10.41 -16.62 -16.66
N ILE A 186 11.08 -16.04 -17.68
CA ILE A 186 10.62 -14.78 -18.31
C ILE A 186 9.23 -14.97 -18.93
N GLY A 187 9.00 -16.02 -19.70
CA GLY A 187 7.70 -16.32 -20.31
C GLY A 187 6.61 -16.55 -19.27
N ARG A 188 6.95 -17.24 -18.17
CA ARG A 188 6.02 -17.47 -17.04
C ARG A 188 5.66 -16.18 -16.34
N ALA A 189 6.62 -15.28 -16.13
CA ALA A 189 6.37 -13.98 -15.50
C ALA A 189 5.45 -13.10 -16.34
N ILE A 190 5.62 -13.08 -17.67
CA ILE A 190 4.73 -12.36 -18.60
C ILE A 190 3.31 -12.91 -18.53
N ASN A 191 3.15 -14.26 -18.57
CA ASN A 191 1.84 -14.87 -18.42
C ASN A 191 1.22 -14.56 -17.03
N SER A 192 2.00 -14.64 -15.97
CA SER A 192 1.55 -14.30 -14.62
C SER A 192 1.09 -12.84 -14.53
N ALA A 193 1.84 -11.89 -15.12
CA ALA A 193 1.46 -10.49 -15.22
C ALA A 193 0.09 -10.30 -15.90
N LEU A 194 -0.15 -10.99 -17.01
CA LEU A 194 -1.45 -10.98 -17.70
C LEU A 194 -2.59 -11.50 -16.80
N GLN A 195 -2.39 -12.65 -16.14
CA GLN A 195 -3.41 -13.28 -15.32
C GLN A 195 -3.72 -12.44 -14.07
N LEU A 196 -2.69 -11.92 -13.39
CA LEU A 196 -2.85 -11.10 -12.19
C LEU A 196 -3.48 -9.73 -12.51
N SER A 197 -3.08 -9.12 -13.63
CA SER A 197 -3.69 -7.87 -14.08
C SER A 197 -5.17 -8.06 -14.44
N ARG A 198 -5.54 -9.18 -15.06
CA ARG A 198 -6.93 -9.52 -15.40
C ARG A 198 -7.86 -9.55 -14.18
N ILE A 199 -7.36 -10.02 -13.04
CA ILE A 199 -8.12 -10.07 -11.78
C ILE A 199 -8.05 -8.78 -10.96
N GLY A 200 -7.40 -7.72 -11.49
CA GLY A 200 -7.33 -6.38 -10.91
C GLY A 200 -6.08 -6.12 -10.07
N GLY A 201 -5.06 -6.95 -10.20
CA GLY A 201 -3.84 -6.85 -9.42
C GLY A 201 -2.80 -5.90 -10.01
N GLY A 202 -2.16 -5.10 -9.16
CA GLY A 202 -0.88 -4.47 -9.44
C GLY A 202 0.27 -5.45 -9.15
N VAL A 203 1.26 -5.53 -10.04
CA VAL A 203 2.33 -6.52 -9.94
C VAL A 203 3.69 -5.84 -9.81
N GLY A 204 4.45 -6.19 -8.75
CA GLY A 204 5.87 -5.87 -8.62
C GLY A 204 6.72 -7.01 -9.16
N ILE A 205 7.76 -6.69 -9.93
CA ILE A 205 8.64 -7.69 -10.57
C ILE A 205 10.09 -7.25 -10.43
N THR A 206 10.97 -8.12 -9.90
CA THR A 206 12.40 -7.85 -9.92
C THR A 206 13.04 -8.36 -11.20
N LEU A 207 13.83 -7.51 -11.86
CA LEU A 207 14.62 -7.84 -13.05
C LEU A 207 16.10 -8.04 -12.71
N SER A 208 16.48 -7.94 -11.44
CA SER A 208 17.88 -7.94 -10.99
C SER A 208 18.63 -9.24 -11.31
N ASN A 209 17.92 -10.34 -11.48
CA ASN A 209 18.55 -11.64 -11.79
C ASN A 209 18.83 -11.81 -13.29
N LEU A 210 18.22 -11.02 -14.17
CA LEU A 210 18.43 -11.11 -15.61
C LEU A 210 19.84 -10.64 -15.99
N ARG A 211 20.47 -11.35 -16.91
CA ARG A 211 21.78 -10.94 -17.42
C ARG A 211 21.69 -9.63 -18.21
N GLU A 212 22.75 -8.85 -18.14
CA GLU A 212 22.87 -7.56 -18.81
C GLU A 212 22.89 -7.66 -20.34
N ALA A 213 22.57 -6.55 -21.01
CA ALA A 213 22.73 -6.43 -22.46
C ALA A 213 24.19 -6.70 -22.89
N GLY A 214 24.34 -7.48 -23.97
CA GLY A 214 25.65 -7.87 -24.47
C GLY A 214 26.31 -9.03 -23.71
N SER A 215 25.66 -9.62 -22.72
CA SER A 215 26.13 -10.84 -22.06
C SER A 215 26.03 -12.05 -23.00
N PRO A 216 26.90 -13.05 -22.85
CA PRO A 216 26.86 -14.21 -23.73
C PRO A 216 25.67 -15.14 -23.42
N ILE A 217 25.08 -15.74 -24.45
CA ILE A 217 24.09 -16.82 -24.33
C ILE A 217 24.64 -18.04 -25.09
N LYS A 218 24.74 -19.18 -24.41
CA LYS A 218 25.33 -20.43 -24.98
C LYS A 218 26.70 -20.19 -25.63
N GLY A 219 27.52 -19.33 -25.04
CA GLY A 219 28.86 -18.96 -25.53
C GLY A 219 28.88 -17.93 -26.67
N ILE A 220 27.74 -17.52 -27.22
CA ILE A 220 27.64 -16.49 -28.25
C ILE A 220 27.71 -15.11 -27.60
N LYS A 221 28.82 -14.39 -27.85
CA LYS A 221 29.03 -13.04 -27.32
C LYS A 221 28.00 -12.04 -27.87
N GLY A 222 27.54 -11.13 -27.02
CA GLY A 222 26.62 -10.07 -27.42
C GLY A 222 25.18 -10.53 -27.66
N ALA A 223 24.81 -11.76 -27.30
CA ALA A 223 23.51 -12.32 -27.62
C ALA A 223 22.38 -11.87 -26.72
N SER A 224 22.67 -11.42 -25.49
CA SER A 224 21.64 -10.90 -24.56
C SER A 224 21.21 -9.50 -24.95
N SER A 225 19.89 -9.24 -24.90
CA SER A 225 19.30 -7.92 -25.10
C SER A 225 19.09 -7.14 -23.78
N GLY A 226 19.39 -7.77 -22.62
CA GLY A 226 19.23 -7.15 -21.29
C GLY A 226 17.79 -6.98 -20.83
N VAL A 227 17.57 -6.08 -19.86
CA VAL A 227 16.27 -5.93 -19.18
C VAL A 227 15.23 -5.13 -19.97
N ILE A 228 15.63 -4.22 -20.88
CA ILE A 228 14.71 -3.31 -21.56
C ILE A 228 13.62 -4.01 -22.38
N PRO A 229 13.92 -5.01 -23.22
CA PRO A 229 12.88 -5.72 -23.97
C PRO A 229 11.87 -6.44 -23.05
N VAL A 230 12.32 -6.98 -21.91
CA VAL A 230 11.44 -7.60 -20.93
C VAL A 230 10.51 -6.56 -20.31
N MET A 231 11.02 -5.36 -19.98
CA MET A 231 10.19 -4.25 -19.51
C MET A 231 9.08 -3.89 -20.51
N LYS A 232 9.38 -3.85 -21.80
CA LYS A 232 8.38 -3.56 -22.85
C LYS A 232 7.30 -4.64 -22.92
N LEU A 233 7.67 -5.92 -22.89
CA LEU A 233 6.71 -7.03 -22.87
C LEU A 233 5.79 -6.97 -21.64
N LEU A 234 6.33 -6.61 -20.47
CA LEU A 234 5.55 -6.45 -19.24
C LEU A 234 4.61 -5.24 -19.34
N GLU A 235 5.08 -4.09 -19.84
CA GLU A 235 4.25 -2.90 -20.05
C GLU A 235 3.07 -3.18 -20.95
N ASP A 236 3.30 -3.85 -22.10
CA ASP A 236 2.26 -4.22 -23.05
C ASP A 236 1.27 -5.23 -22.42
N SER A 237 1.77 -6.16 -21.61
CA SER A 237 0.93 -7.12 -20.88
C SER A 237 -0.02 -6.46 -19.90
N PHE A 238 0.46 -5.49 -19.12
CA PHE A 238 -0.39 -4.71 -18.21
C PHE A 238 -1.38 -3.82 -18.95
N SER A 239 -0.96 -3.21 -20.05
CA SER A 239 -1.83 -2.36 -20.89
C SER A 239 -2.94 -3.15 -21.56
N TYR A 240 -2.67 -4.41 -21.96
CA TYR A 240 -3.65 -5.30 -22.58
C TYR A 240 -4.69 -5.82 -21.58
N SER A 241 -4.26 -6.22 -20.38
CA SER A 241 -5.11 -6.87 -19.38
C SER A 241 -5.72 -5.83 -18.44
N ASN A 242 -6.82 -5.22 -18.84
CA ASN A 242 -7.62 -4.40 -17.93
C ASN A 242 -8.77 -5.19 -17.31
N GLN A 243 -9.13 -4.87 -16.07
CA GLN A 243 -10.19 -5.53 -15.32
C GLN A 243 -11.57 -5.10 -15.84
N LEU A 244 -12.06 -5.75 -16.90
CA LEU A 244 -13.39 -5.51 -17.49
C LEU A 244 -13.70 -4.01 -17.68
N GLY A 245 -12.69 -3.18 -17.96
CA GLY A 245 -12.84 -1.73 -18.10
C GLY A 245 -13.04 -0.96 -16.78
N GLN A 246 -12.94 -1.62 -15.64
CA GLN A 246 -13.09 -0.98 -14.31
C GLN A 246 -11.78 -0.42 -13.78
N ARG A 247 -10.64 -1.08 -14.07
CA ARG A 247 -9.31 -0.67 -13.59
C ARG A 247 -8.25 -1.00 -14.65
N GLN A 248 -7.32 -0.09 -14.90
CA GLN A 248 -6.19 -0.38 -15.78
C GLN A 248 -5.17 -1.28 -15.07
N GLY A 249 -4.56 -2.20 -15.82
CA GLY A 249 -3.46 -3.00 -15.32
C GLY A 249 -2.24 -2.12 -15.01
N ALA A 250 -1.58 -2.39 -13.90
CA ALA A 250 -0.42 -1.63 -13.46
C ALA A 250 0.70 -2.56 -12.97
N GLY A 251 1.95 -2.18 -13.26
CA GLY A 251 3.13 -2.92 -12.82
C GLY A 251 4.26 -2.00 -12.40
N ALA A 252 5.10 -2.53 -11.51
CA ALA A 252 6.38 -1.94 -11.15
C ALA A 252 7.51 -2.93 -11.41
N VAL A 253 8.62 -2.46 -11.94
CA VAL A 253 9.82 -3.25 -12.10
C VAL A 253 10.94 -2.70 -11.24
N TYR A 254 11.67 -3.60 -10.58
CA TYR A 254 12.76 -3.28 -9.67
C TYR A 254 14.09 -3.75 -10.25
N LEU A 255 15.12 -2.89 -10.14
CA LEU A 255 16.47 -3.24 -10.54
C LEU A 255 17.48 -2.83 -9.48
N ASN A 256 18.44 -3.71 -9.17
CA ASN A 256 19.52 -3.41 -8.25
C ASN A 256 20.45 -2.34 -8.86
N VAL A 257 20.84 -1.32 -8.08
CA VAL A 257 21.73 -0.25 -8.55
C VAL A 257 23.11 -0.74 -9.01
N PHE A 258 23.51 -1.94 -8.62
CA PHE A 258 24.75 -2.59 -9.07
C PHE A 258 24.58 -3.44 -10.35
N HIS A 259 23.40 -3.45 -10.97
CA HIS A 259 23.15 -4.13 -12.24
C HIS A 259 23.72 -3.31 -13.41
N PRO A 260 24.40 -3.95 -14.40
CA PRO A 260 25.01 -3.21 -15.51
C PRO A 260 24.04 -2.39 -16.38
N ASP A 261 22.80 -2.82 -16.50
CA ASP A 261 21.78 -2.11 -17.30
C ASP A 261 21.13 -0.93 -16.55
N ILE A 262 21.59 -0.56 -15.33
CA ILE A 262 20.92 0.45 -14.48
C ILE A 262 20.72 1.79 -15.19
N ILE A 263 21.69 2.26 -15.94
CA ILE A 263 21.61 3.54 -16.66
C ILE A 263 20.53 3.48 -17.76
N GLN A 264 20.48 2.38 -18.51
CA GLN A 264 19.45 2.18 -19.56
C GLN A 264 18.06 2.03 -18.95
N PHE A 265 17.95 1.31 -17.83
CA PHE A 265 16.72 1.14 -17.06
C PHE A 265 16.14 2.50 -16.65
N LEU A 266 16.93 3.37 -16.05
CA LEU A 266 16.50 4.72 -15.67
C LEU A 266 16.15 5.57 -16.90
N SER A 267 16.96 5.48 -17.96
CA SER A 267 16.76 6.25 -19.18
C SER A 267 15.48 5.89 -19.93
N ALA A 268 15.00 4.66 -19.79
CA ALA A 268 13.74 4.22 -20.40
C ALA A 268 12.50 4.98 -19.90
N LYS A 269 12.56 5.62 -18.72
CA LYS A 269 11.45 6.40 -18.14
C LYS A 269 11.50 7.89 -18.51
N LYS A 270 12.59 8.39 -19.08
CA LYS A 270 12.73 9.80 -19.46
C LYS A 270 11.71 10.17 -20.53
N GLU A 271 11.19 11.40 -20.48
CA GLU A 271 10.22 11.88 -21.48
C GLU A 271 10.77 11.92 -22.90
N ASN A 272 12.06 12.21 -23.05
CA ASN A 272 12.77 12.27 -24.33
C ASN A 272 13.47 10.96 -24.73
N ALA A 273 13.14 9.83 -24.08
CA ALA A 273 13.69 8.53 -24.46
C ALA A 273 13.18 8.11 -25.86
N ASP A 274 14.02 7.33 -26.57
CA ASP A 274 13.62 6.71 -27.85
C ASP A 274 12.36 5.85 -27.63
N GLU A 275 11.36 6.01 -28.48
CA GLU A 275 10.06 5.30 -28.38
C GLU A 275 10.22 3.76 -28.37
N LYS A 276 11.31 3.22 -28.91
CA LYS A 276 11.60 1.76 -28.88
C LYS A 276 11.94 1.24 -27.49
N ILE A 277 12.50 2.11 -26.64
CA ILE A 277 12.92 1.74 -25.27
C ILE A 277 12.06 2.39 -24.19
N ARG A 278 11.31 3.43 -24.54
CA ARG A 278 10.52 4.23 -23.59
C ARG A 278 9.42 3.39 -22.95
N VAL A 279 9.32 3.45 -21.62
CA VAL A 279 8.22 2.91 -20.82
C VAL A 279 7.41 4.06 -20.23
N LYS A 280 6.10 4.07 -20.51
CA LYS A 280 5.19 5.16 -20.14
C LYS A 280 4.42 4.85 -18.84
N THR A 281 3.81 3.68 -18.80
CA THR A 281 2.90 3.27 -17.72
C THR A 281 3.57 2.42 -16.63
N LEU A 282 4.71 1.81 -16.95
CA LEU A 282 5.44 0.97 -15.99
C LEU A 282 6.14 1.82 -14.93
N SER A 283 5.92 1.51 -13.66
CA SER A 283 6.62 2.12 -12.53
C SER A 283 8.02 1.54 -12.37
N LEU A 284 8.98 2.37 -12.00
CA LEU A 284 10.36 1.93 -11.76
C LEU A 284 10.72 2.02 -10.28
N GLY A 285 11.40 0.99 -9.78
CA GLY A 285 12.02 0.99 -8.46
C GLY A 285 13.50 0.59 -8.53
N VAL A 286 14.32 1.11 -7.66
CA VAL A 286 15.72 0.71 -7.51
C VAL A 286 15.95 0.07 -6.14
N ILE A 287 16.70 -1.04 -6.15
CA ILE A 287 17.12 -1.78 -4.97
C ILE A 287 18.50 -1.28 -4.60
N VAL A 288 18.63 -0.71 -3.39
CA VAL A 288 19.82 0.02 -2.96
C VAL A 288 20.46 -0.67 -1.75
N PRO A 289 21.60 -1.38 -1.93
CA PRO A 289 22.43 -1.84 -0.82
C PRO A 289 23.16 -0.70 -0.12
N ASP A 290 23.51 -0.86 1.15
CA ASP A 290 24.21 0.14 1.97
C ASP A 290 25.55 0.57 1.36
N LYS A 291 26.23 -0.35 0.68
CA LYS A 291 27.49 -0.08 -0.05
C LYS A 291 27.38 1.06 -1.06
N TYR A 292 26.22 1.23 -1.67
CA TYR A 292 25.98 2.35 -2.60
C TYR A 292 26.10 3.70 -1.91
N TYR A 293 25.50 3.86 -0.72
CA TYR A 293 25.60 5.10 0.06
C TYR A 293 27.02 5.35 0.55
N GLU A 294 27.79 4.32 0.90
CA GLU A 294 29.20 4.44 1.26
C GLU A 294 30.01 5.00 0.09
N LEU A 295 29.85 4.44 -1.11
CA LEU A 295 30.58 4.85 -2.32
C LEU A 295 30.25 6.30 -2.72
N ILE A 296 28.98 6.72 -2.58
CA ILE A 296 28.58 8.12 -2.83
C ILE A 296 29.23 9.05 -1.83
N ARG A 297 29.17 8.73 -0.54
CA ARG A 297 29.75 9.54 0.54
C ARG A 297 31.25 9.74 0.34
N GLU A 298 31.93 8.68 -0.07
CA GLU A 298 33.37 8.67 -0.29
C GLU A 298 33.80 9.23 -1.66
N ASP A 299 32.83 9.61 -2.52
CA ASP A 299 33.03 10.06 -3.90
C ASP A 299 33.87 9.11 -4.75
N LYS A 300 33.57 7.80 -4.60
CA LYS A 300 34.30 6.73 -5.27
C LYS A 300 33.63 6.30 -6.57
N ASP A 301 34.44 5.65 -7.41
CA ASP A 301 33.94 4.80 -8.48
C ASP A 301 33.23 3.58 -7.89
N MET A 302 32.19 3.11 -8.58
CA MET A 302 31.51 1.87 -8.27
C MET A 302 31.60 0.90 -9.44
N TYR A 303 31.55 -0.39 -9.14
CA TYR A 303 31.51 -1.45 -10.14
C TYR A 303 30.11 -2.07 -10.17
N LEU A 304 29.58 -2.18 -11.37
CA LEU A 304 28.38 -2.93 -11.68
C LEU A 304 28.79 -4.36 -12.07
N PHE A 305 28.00 -5.36 -11.66
CA PHE A 305 28.40 -6.76 -11.79
C PHE A 305 27.42 -7.54 -12.69
N SER A 306 27.96 -8.39 -13.58
CA SER A 306 27.16 -9.31 -14.38
C SER A 306 26.38 -10.27 -13.49
N PRO A 307 25.02 -10.24 -13.48
CA PRO A 307 24.23 -11.18 -12.69
C PRO A 307 24.52 -12.63 -13.01
N TYR A 308 24.72 -12.96 -14.29
CA TYR A 308 25.05 -14.31 -14.73
C TYR A 308 26.36 -14.84 -14.14
N ASP A 309 27.43 -14.03 -14.12
CA ASP A 309 28.70 -14.45 -13.54
C ASP A 309 28.62 -14.58 -12.02
N VAL A 310 27.89 -13.66 -11.37
CA VAL A 310 27.68 -13.71 -9.92
C VAL A 310 26.91 -14.98 -9.54
N GLU A 311 25.80 -15.28 -10.21
CA GLU A 311 25.02 -16.50 -9.94
C GLU A 311 25.86 -17.77 -10.16
N ARG A 312 26.65 -17.82 -11.23
CA ARG A 312 27.55 -18.94 -11.52
C ARG A 312 28.60 -19.18 -10.42
N ILE A 313 29.09 -18.11 -9.79
CA ILE A 313 30.15 -18.18 -8.76
C ILE A 313 29.58 -18.42 -7.37
N TYR A 314 28.49 -17.75 -7.03
CA TYR A 314 27.87 -17.84 -5.71
C TYR A 314 26.84 -18.97 -5.58
N GLY A 315 26.39 -19.54 -6.71
CA GLY A 315 25.38 -20.61 -6.72
C GLY A 315 23.97 -20.16 -6.31
N THR A 316 23.72 -18.85 -6.35
CA THR A 316 22.42 -18.26 -6.00
C THR A 316 22.17 -17.05 -6.90
N PRO A 317 20.90 -16.74 -7.25
CA PRO A 317 20.56 -15.59 -8.07
C PRO A 317 21.09 -14.27 -7.49
N PHE A 318 21.42 -13.32 -8.37
CA PHE A 318 22.06 -12.05 -8.00
C PHE A 318 21.32 -11.29 -6.87
N SER A 319 19.99 -11.28 -6.87
CA SER A 319 19.17 -10.62 -5.87
C SER A 319 19.33 -11.21 -4.45
N TYR A 320 19.83 -12.43 -4.33
CA TYR A 320 20.06 -13.12 -3.05
C TYR A 320 21.47 -12.93 -2.48
N VAL A 321 22.40 -12.38 -3.27
CA VAL A 321 23.77 -12.08 -2.81
C VAL A 321 23.75 -10.81 -1.97
N ASP A 322 24.44 -10.82 -0.81
CA ASP A 322 24.68 -9.62 -0.02
C ASP A 322 25.79 -8.81 -0.67
N ILE A 323 25.37 -7.80 -1.45
CA ILE A 323 26.32 -6.99 -2.21
C ILE A 323 27.15 -6.12 -1.29
N THR A 324 26.62 -5.65 -0.17
CA THR A 324 27.37 -4.82 0.78
C THR A 324 28.54 -5.58 1.40
N GLU A 325 28.32 -6.82 1.83
CA GLU A 325 29.37 -7.67 2.40
C GLU A 325 30.32 -8.23 1.33
N GLU A 326 29.82 -8.56 0.15
CA GLU A 326 30.59 -9.25 -0.89
C GLU A 326 31.26 -8.32 -1.91
N TYR A 327 30.95 -7.00 -1.88
CA TYR A 327 31.38 -6.03 -2.88
C TYR A 327 32.87 -6.10 -3.20
N ASP A 328 33.73 -6.01 -2.19
CA ASP A 328 35.19 -5.98 -2.41
C ASP A 328 35.74 -7.32 -2.94
N LYS A 329 35.14 -8.44 -2.56
CA LYS A 329 35.46 -9.77 -3.11
C LYS A 329 35.02 -9.88 -4.56
N MET A 330 33.83 -9.36 -4.89
CA MET A 330 33.32 -9.34 -6.28
C MET A 330 34.19 -8.43 -7.18
N VAL A 331 34.64 -7.29 -6.66
CA VAL A 331 35.59 -6.39 -7.37
C VAL A 331 36.91 -7.10 -7.63
N ALA A 332 37.46 -7.81 -6.68
CA ALA A 332 38.72 -8.53 -6.81
C ALA A 332 38.64 -9.80 -7.69
N ASN A 333 37.43 -10.36 -7.89
CA ASN A 333 37.27 -11.58 -8.66
C ASN A 333 37.29 -11.32 -10.17
N ASN A 334 38.30 -11.87 -10.89
CA ASN A 334 38.45 -11.70 -12.33
C ASN A 334 37.45 -12.50 -13.19
N ASP A 335 36.77 -13.49 -12.61
CA ASP A 335 35.78 -14.30 -13.28
C ASP A 335 34.37 -13.64 -13.29
N ILE A 336 34.22 -12.53 -12.58
CA ILE A 336 33.03 -11.68 -12.63
C ILE A 336 33.28 -10.51 -13.58
N LYS A 337 32.50 -10.43 -14.65
CA LYS A 337 32.50 -9.29 -15.54
C LYS A 337 31.92 -8.07 -14.80
N LYS A 338 32.60 -6.95 -14.88
CA LYS A 338 32.23 -5.73 -14.17
C LYS A 338 32.39 -4.49 -15.04
N TYR A 339 31.61 -3.47 -14.72
CA TYR A 339 31.59 -2.20 -15.44
C TYR A 339 31.80 -1.08 -14.43
N LYS A 340 32.70 -0.18 -14.73
CA LYS A 340 33.07 0.91 -13.85
C LYS A 340 32.26 2.17 -14.18
N ILE A 341 31.61 2.76 -13.19
CA ILE A 341 30.95 4.06 -13.26
C ILE A 341 31.27 4.88 -12.01
N ARG A 342 30.98 6.18 -12.02
CA ARG A 342 31.08 7.01 -10.82
C ARG A 342 29.78 6.95 -10.03
N ALA A 343 29.83 6.65 -8.73
CA ALA A 343 28.65 6.51 -7.89
C ALA A 343 27.79 7.80 -7.84
N ARG A 344 28.42 8.96 -7.75
CA ARG A 344 27.72 10.27 -7.76
C ARG A 344 27.03 10.59 -9.07
N ASP A 345 27.52 10.09 -10.20
CA ASP A 345 26.85 10.32 -11.49
C ASP A 345 25.54 9.55 -11.56
N LEU A 346 25.53 8.31 -11.08
CA LEU A 346 24.28 7.52 -10.96
C LEU A 346 23.31 8.18 -9.98
N GLU A 347 23.79 8.67 -8.84
CA GLU A 347 22.98 9.38 -7.85
C GLU A 347 22.31 10.64 -8.43
N ASN A 348 23.06 11.41 -9.24
CA ASN A 348 22.52 12.56 -9.94
C ASN A 348 21.46 12.17 -10.99
N GLU A 349 21.66 11.07 -11.73
CA GLU A 349 20.66 10.59 -12.69
C GLU A 349 19.36 10.13 -11.99
N ILE A 350 19.46 9.44 -10.86
CA ILE A 350 18.30 9.08 -10.04
C ILE A 350 17.56 10.35 -9.59
N SER A 351 18.27 11.35 -9.06
CA SER A 351 17.65 12.59 -8.56
C SER A 351 16.97 13.39 -9.66
N LYS A 352 17.60 13.50 -10.84
CA LYS A 352 16.99 14.17 -12.00
C LYS A 352 15.71 13.47 -12.42
N LEU A 353 15.75 12.14 -12.55
CA LEU A 353 14.59 11.37 -12.96
C LEU A 353 13.46 11.47 -11.93
N GLN A 354 13.78 11.48 -10.62
CA GLN A 354 12.79 11.68 -9.56
C GLN A 354 12.13 13.06 -9.64
N GLN A 355 12.89 14.10 -9.94
CA GLN A 355 12.36 15.45 -10.09
C GLN A 355 11.48 15.58 -11.34
N GLU A 356 11.83 14.93 -12.44
CA GLU A 356 11.10 14.97 -13.72
C GLU A 356 9.84 14.11 -13.75
N SER A 357 9.92 12.90 -13.16
CA SER A 357 8.88 11.87 -13.34
C SER A 357 8.31 11.30 -12.04
N GLY A 358 8.88 11.63 -10.89
CA GLY A 358 8.55 11.01 -9.60
C GLY A 358 9.18 9.64 -9.36
N TYR A 359 9.82 9.03 -10.35
CA TYR A 359 10.50 7.73 -10.30
C TYR A 359 12.02 7.87 -10.29
N PRO A 360 12.77 6.85 -9.86
CA PRO A 360 12.34 5.55 -9.33
C PRO A 360 11.98 5.60 -7.84
N TYR A 361 11.22 4.61 -7.37
CA TYR A 361 11.12 4.27 -5.95
C TYR A 361 12.46 3.79 -5.43
N ILE A 362 12.69 3.94 -4.13
CA ILE A 362 13.93 3.48 -3.47
C ILE A 362 13.57 2.37 -2.49
N LEU A 363 14.28 1.25 -2.56
CA LEU A 363 14.20 0.17 -1.59
C LEU A 363 15.57 -0.03 -0.95
N ASN A 364 15.73 0.37 0.31
CA ASN A 364 16.96 0.22 1.10
C ASN A 364 17.07 -1.23 1.59
N ILE A 365 17.59 -2.10 0.72
CA ILE A 365 17.45 -3.55 0.86
C ILE A 365 18.13 -4.10 2.11
N ASP A 366 19.26 -3.56 2.51
CA ASP A 366 19.96 -4.03 3.71
C ASP A 366 19.24 -3.59 4.98
N THR A 367 18.66 -2.37 4.99
CA THR A 367 17.77 -1.92 6.07
C THR A 367 16.56 -2.83 6.21
N VAL A 368 15.95 -3.20 5.08
CA VAL A 368 14.81 -4.15 5.04
C VAL A 368 15.21 -5.51 5.63
N ASN A 369 16.32 -6.07 5.18
CA ASN A 369 16.74 -7.41 5.61
C ASN A 369 17.26 -7.45 7.06
N ARG A 370 17.89 -6.38 7.56
CA ARG A 370 18.25 -6.29 9.00
C ARG A 370 17.01 -6.30 9.88
N ALA A 371 15.96 -5.62 9.46
CA ALA A 371 14.70 -5.55 10.19
C ALA A 371 13.80 -6.79 9.99
N ASN A 372 14.10 -7.65 9.01
CA ASN A 372 13.31 -8.84 8.73
C ASN A 372 13.32 -9.82 9.92
N PRO A 373 12.14 -10.16 10.47
CA PRO A 373 12.08 -11.08 11.63
C PRO A 373 11.97 -12.55 11.25
N VAL A 374 11.82 -12.87 9.96
CA VAL A 374 11.61 -14.26 9.48
C VAL A 374 12.79 -14.77 8.69
N ASP A 375 12.91 -16.11 8.60
CA ASP A 375 13.97 -16.75 7.80
C ASP A 375 13.83 -16.47 6.32
N GLY A 376 14.96 -16.20 5.65
CA GLY A 376 15.04 -15.92 4.23
C GLY A 376 15.34 -14.45 3.90
N LYS A 377 15.39 -14.14 2.61
CA LYS A 377 15.77 -12.83 2.12
C LYS A 377 14.63 -12.14 1.39
N ILE A 378 14.42 -10.87 1.70
CA ILE A 378 13.54 -9.97 0.96
C ILE A 378 14.36 -9.37 -0.18
N ILE A 379 13.85 -9.43 -1.41
CA ILE A 379 14.60 -9.08 -2.63
C ILE A 379 13.96 -7.94 -3.43
N MET A 380 12.72 -7.57 -3.11
CA MET A 380 11.96 -6.57 -3.84
C MET A 380 10.77 -6.07 -3.00
N SER A 381 9.99 -5.16 -3.56
CA SER A 381 8.72 -4.69 -3.00
C SER A 381 7.62 -4.66 -4.06
N ASN A 382 6.39 -4.31 -3.66
CA ASN A 382 5.22 -4.18 -4.53
C ASN A 382 5.18 -2.84 -5.29
N LEU A 383 4.07 -2.63 -6.01
CA LEU A 383 3.80 -1.42 -6.78
C LEU A 383 3.82 -0.13 -5.93
N CYS A 384 3.44 -0.20 -4.65
CA CYS A 384 3.39 0.94 -3.73
C CYS A 384 4.48 0.93 -2.65
N SER A 385 5.43 0.00 -2.73
CA SER A 385 6.66 -0.10 -1.91
C SER A 385 6.47 -0.43 -0.42
N GLU A 386 5.25 -0.81 0.02
CA GLU A 386 4.97 -1.17 1.41
C GLU A 386 5.08 -2.67 1.72
N ILE A 387 4.97 -3.56 0.72
CA ILE A 387 5.03 -5.01 0.94
C ILE A 387 6.47 -5.50 0.84
N GLN A 388 6.96 -6.09 1.93
CA GLN A 388 8.32 -6.57 2.07
C GLN A 388 8.29 -7.94 2.73
N GLN A 389 8.24 -8.99 1.92
CA GLN A 389 8.10 -10.38 2.35
C GLN A 389 9.16 -11.25 1.67
N VAL A 390 9.52 -12.33 2.35
CA VAL A 390 10.50 -13.31 1.85
C VAL A 390 9.93 -14.07 0.65
N GLN A 391 10.78 -14.30 -0.35
CA GLN A 391 10.46 -15.10 -1.52
C GLN A 391 11.48 -16.21 -1.73
N ILE A 392 11.04 -17.32 -2.33
CA ILE A 392 11.88 -18.44 -2.74
C ILE A 392 11.75 -18.58 -4.26
N PRO A 393 12.86 -18.71 -5.04
CA PRO A 393 12.79 -18.81 -6.49
C PRO A 393 12.11 -20.09 -6.95
N SER A 394 11.32 -19.98 -8.03
CA SER A 394 10.77 -21.12 -8.75
C SER A 394 11.66 -21.47 -9.93
N PHE A 395 11.78 -22.78 -10.24
CA PHE A 395 12.49 -23.27 -11.42
C PHE A 395 11.53 -24.08 -12.30
N LEU A 396 11.64 -23.89 -13.60
CA LEU A 396 10.76 -24.48 -14.61
C LEU A 396 11.58 -25.31 -15.62
N ASN A 397 11.00 -26.42 -16.07
CA ASN A 397 11.54 -27.22 -17.19
C ASN A 397 11.16 -26.60 -18.54
N ASP A 398 11.65 -27.22 -19.65
CA ASP A 398 11.37 -26.75 -20.99
C ASP A 398 9.88 -26.86 -21.40
N ALA A 399 9.07 -27.65 -20.68
CA ALA A 399 7.64 -27.72 -20.88
C ALA A 399 6.87 -26.62 -20.08
N GLN A 400 7.60 -25.73 -19.42
CA GLN A 400 7.07 -24.69 -18.52
C GLN A 400 6.33 -25.23 -17.28
N GLU A 401 6.63 -26.45 -16.87
CA GLU A 401 6.18 -27.04 -15.62
C GLU A 401 7.16 -26.73 -14.50
N TYR A 402 6.66 -26.58 -13.27
CA TYR A 402 7.51 -26.36 -12.10
C TYR A 402 8.32 -27.62 -11.77
N GLU A 403 9.63 -27.56 -11.88
CA GLU A 403 10.54 -28.56 -11.27
C GLU A 403 10.69 -28.28 -9.77
N GLN A 404 10.72 -26.99 -9.42
CA GLN A 404 10.66 -26.53 -8.04
C GLN A 404 9.69 -25.36 -7.97
N LEU A 405 8.62 -25.53 -7.20
CA LEU A 405 7.68 -24.46 -6.89
C LEU A 405 8.24 -23.65 -5.73
N GLY A 406 8.60 -22.40 -5.99
CA GLY A 406 8.97 -21.41 -4.99
C GLY A 406 7.78 -20.63 -4.46
N THR A 407 8.07 -19.56 -3.73
CA THR A 407 7.06 -18.68 -3.16
C THR A 407 7.15 -17.30 -3.77
N ASP A 408 6.05 -16.82 -4.31
CA ASP A 408 5.79 -15.43 -4.65
C ASP A 408 4.77 -14.85 -3.66
N VAL A 409 4.50 -13.55 -3.73
CA VAL A 409 3.78 -12.84 -2.67
C VAL A 409 2.45 -12.28 -3.18
N SER A 410 1.40 -12.43 -2.39
CA SER A 410 0.20 -11.60 -2.44
C SER A 410 0.12 -10.72 -1.20
N CYS A 411 -0.41 -9.49 -1.36
CA CYS A 411 -0.62 -8.61 -0.22
C CYS A 411 -2.11 -8.50 0.12
N ASN A 412 -2.42 -8.68 1.40
CA ASN A 412 -3.75 -8.51 1.95
C ASN A 412 -3.74 -7.35 2.94
N LEU A 413 -4.37 -6.23 2.55
CA LEU A 413 -4.27 -4.96 3.25
C LEU A 413 -5.59 -4.52 3.86
N GLY A 414 -5.47 -3.85 5.00
CA GLY A 414 -6.52 -3.08 5.64
C GLY A 414 -5.92 -1.91 6.41
N SER A 415 -6.73 -0.92 6.73
CA SER A 415 -6.27 0.28 7.42
C SER A 415 -7.19 0.64 8.58
N THR A 416 -6.59 1.03 9.69
CA THR A 416 -7.30 1.72 10.76
C THR A 416 -7.48 3.19 10.40
N ASN A 417 -8.62 3.79 10.73
CA ASN A 417 -8.77 5.24 10.76
C ASN A 417 -8.34 5.74 12.14
N ILE A 418 -7.21 6.42 12.21
CA ILE A 418 -6.59 6.82 13.48
C ILE A 418 -7.57 7.57 14.38
N LEU A 419 -8.34 8.53 13.82
CA LEU A 419 -9.27 9.32 14.60
C LEU A 419 -10.30 8.44 15.32
N ASN A 420 -10.98 7.57 14.57
CA ASN A 420 -12.04 6.73 15.12
C ASN A 420 -11.47 5.59 15.98
N MET A 421 -10.26 5.13 15.67
CA MET A 421 -9.60 4.08 16.42
C MET A 421 -9.18 4.55 17.83
N MET A 422 -8.75 5.80 17.95
CA MET A 422 -8.44 6.40 19.28
C MET A 422 -9.70 6.62 20.14
N GLU A 423 -10.88 6.60 19.53
CA GLU A 423 -12.17 6.64 20.22
C GLU A 423 -12.76 5.24 20.49
N SER A 424 -12.02 4.17 20.18
CA SER A 424 -12.48 2.79 20.42
C SER A 424 -12.67 2.52 21.91
N PRO A 425 -13.78 1.88 22.32
CA PRO A 425 -13.98 1.48 23.71
C PRO A 425 -12.98 0.42 24.19
N ASP A 426 -12.37 -0.34 23.27
CA ASP A 426 -11.33 -1.33 23.56
C ASP A 426 -10.42 -1.48 22.33
N PHE A 427 -9.30 -0.76 22.35
CA PHE A 427 -8.33 -0.73 21.27
C PHE A 427 -7.82 -2.13 20.90
N GLY A 428 -7.53 -2.97 21.89
CA GLY A 428 -7.03 -4.32 21.67
C GLY A 428 -8.03 -5.23 20.98
N LYS A 429 -9.30 -5.18 21.38
CA LYS A 429 -10.37 -5.96 20.72
C LYS A 429 -10.61 -5.50 19.28
N SER A 430 -10.56 -4.20 19.03
CA SER A 430 -10.66 -3.67 17.66
C SER A 430 -9.55 -4.21 16.77
N VAL A 431 -8.29 -4.15 17.22
CA VAL A 431 -7.14 -4.69 16.46
C VAL A 431 -7.27 -6.20 16.26
N ALA A 432 -7.73 -6.94 17.28
CA ALA A 432 -7.96 -8.39 17.17
C ALA A 432 -9.01 -8.71 16.08
N ALA A 433 -10.12 -8.00 16.04
CA ALA A 433 -11.16 -8.18 15.01
C ALA A 433 -10.62 -7.93 13.60
N MET A 434 -9.84 -6.86 13.41
CA MET A 434 -9.22 -6.51 12.14
C MET A 434 -8.19 -7.57 11.70
N THR A 435 -7.38 -8.06 12.64
CA THR A 435 -6.39 -9.11 12.39
C THR A 435 -7.08 -10.41 11.92
N ARG A 436 -8.17 -10.80 12.58
CA ARG A 436 -8.98 -11.97 12.15
C ARG A 436 -9.59 -11.78 10.77
N ALA A 437 -10.19 -10.60 10.50
CA ALA A 437 -10.77 -10.29 9.21
C ALA A 437 -9.73 -10.40 8.08
N LEU A 438 -8.56 -9.81 8.26
CA LEU A 438 -7.46 -9.88 7.29
C LEU A 438 -6.92 -11.31 7.15
N THR A 439 -6.78 -12.06 8.25
CA THR A 439 -6.34 -13.45 8.22
C THR A 439 -7.31 -14.31 7.42
N TYR A 440 -8.62 -14.12 7.62
CA TYR A 440 -9.62 -14.82 6.81
C TYR A 440 -9.48 -14.50 5.31
N VAL A 441 -9.30 -13.24 4.95
CA VAL A 441 -9.11 -12.83 3.54
C VAL A 441 -7.86 -13.48 2.95
N SER A 442 -6.75 -13.54 3.70
CA SER A 442 -5.54 -14.25 3.29
C SER A 442 -5.83 -15.73 3.02
N ASP A 443 -6.47 -16.42 3.95
CA ASP A 443 -6.81 -17.84 3.83
C ASP A 443 -7.84 -18.12 2.70
N ALA A 444 -8.73 -17.17 2.41
CA ALA A 444 -9.74 -17.30 1.35
C ALA A 444 -9.24 -16.96 -0.05
N SER A 445 -8.07 -16.29 -0.15
CA SER A 445 -7.49 -15.92 -1.43
C SER A 445 -6.91 -17.15 -2.15
N ASN A 446 -7.37 -17.41 -3.38
CA ASN A 446 -6.94 -18.57 -4.16
C ASN A 446 -6.51 -18.16 -5.58
N ILE A 447 -5.23 -17.88 -5.76
CA ILE A 447 -4.64 -17.45 -7.04
C ILE A 447 -4.20 -18.68 -7.86
N GLU A 448 -5.15 -19.45 -8.35
CA GLU A 448 -4.87 -20.68 -9.12
C GLU A 448 -4.02 -20.46 -10.36
N ALA A 449 -4.21 -19.32 -11.04
CA ALA A 449 -3.48 -19.00 -12.26
C ALA A 449 -1.97 -18.79 -12.06
N VAL A 450 -1.54 -18.51 -10.81
CA VAL A 450 -0.12 -18.31 -10.44
C VAL A 450 0.20 -19.14 -9.20
N PRO A 451 0.53 -20.43 -9.37
CA PRO A 451 0.72 -21.39 -8.27
C PRO A 451 1.74 -20.95 -7.22
N SER A 452 2.80 -20.23 -7.62
CA SER A 452 3.82 -19.71 -6.68
C SER A 452 3.27 -18.68 -5.70
N ILE A 453 2.29 -17.86 -6.11
CA ILE A 453 1.61 -16.91 -5.22
C ILE A 453 0.70 -17.66 -4.26
N ARG A 454 -0.12 -18.60 -4.77
CA ARG A 454 -0.99 -19.41 -3.92
C ARG A 454 -0.18 -20.13 -2.86
N TYR A 455 0.87 -20.81 -3.25
CA TYR A 455 1.77 -21.55 -2.34
C TYR A 455 2.44 -20.62 -1.32
N GLY A 456 2.92 -19.46 -1.74
CA GLY A 456 3.51 -18.47 -0.83
C GLY A 456 2.49 -17.96 0.20
N ASN A 457 1.25 -17.72 -0.21
CA ASN A 457 0.19 -17.29 0.69
C ASN A 457 -0.22 -18.40 1.70
N GLU A 458 -0.34 -19.66 1.24
CA GLU A 458 -0.62 -20.82 2.09
C GLU A 458 0.46 -21.05 3.16
N LEU A 459 1.72 -20.73 2.87
CA LEU A 459 2.83 -20.89 3.82
C LEU A 459 2.98 -19.72 4.80
N SER A 460 2.67 -18.51 4.35
CA SER A 460 2.93 -17.28 5.11
C SER A 460 1.74 -16.76 5.89
N HIS A 461 0.51 -16.95 5.40
CA HIS A 461 -0.71 -16.34 5.91
C HIS A 461 -0.55 -14.83 6.18
N SER A 462 0.27 -14.16 5.36
CA SER A 462 0.67 -12.76 5.59
C SER A 462 -0.49 -11.80 5.44
N ILE A 463 -0.49 -10.78 6.29
CA ILE A 463 -1.43 -9.66 6.27
C ILE A 463 -0.65 -8.33 6.35
N GLY A 464 -1.33 -7.22 6.12
CA GLY A 464 -0.78 -5.87 6.24
C GLY A 464 -1.82 -4.92 6.80
N LEU A 465 -1.91 -4.85 8.13
CA LEU A 465 -2.72 -3.83 8.80
C LEU A 465 -1.91 -2.53 8.87
N GLY A 466 -2.48 -1.45 8.34
CA GLY A 466 -1.90 -0.12 8.37
C GLY A 466 -2.79 0.90 9.05
N ALA A 467 -2.54 2.18 8.75
CA ALA A 467 -3.32 3.29 9.27
C ALA A 467 -3.47 4.40 8.25
N MET A 468 -4.53 5.19 8.39
CA MET A 468 -4.80 6.41 7.65
C MET A 468 -5.35 7.50 8.57
N GLY A 469 -5.25 8.76 8.14
CA GLY A 469 -5.89 9.85 8.87
C GLY A 469 -5.00 10.52 9.90
N LEU A 470 -3.67 10.36 9.85
CA LEU A 470 -2.79 11.01 10.84
C LEU A 470 -2.97 12.52 10.83
N HIS A 471 -2.91 13.17 9.66
CA HIS A 471 -3.02 14.63 9.60
C HIS A 471 -4.38 15.14 10.08
N THR A 472 -5.46 14.40 9.76
CA THR A 472 -6.80 14.69 10.27
C THR A 472 -6.86 14.60 11.78
N TYR A 473 -6.29 13.56 12.39
CA TYR A 473 -6.23 13.41 13.83
C TYR A 473 -5.45 14.55 14.49
N LEU A 474 -4.26 14.85 13.99
CA LEU A 474 -3.40 15.90 14.52
C LEU A 474 -4.08 17.28 14.44
N ALA A 475 -4.70 17.61 13.30
CA ALA A 475 -5.41 18.87 13.12
C ALA A 475 -6.59 19.00 14.11
N LYS A 476 -7.39 17.94 14.28
CA LYS A 476 -8.53 17.91 15.19
C LYS A 476 -8.11 18.06 16.66
N HIS A 477 -6.92 17.56 17.01
CA HIS A 477 -6.35 17.67 18.35
C HIS A 477 -5.40 18.86 18.54
N HIS A 478 -5.33 19.77 17.56
CA HIS A 478 -4.51 20.98 17.59
C HIS A 478 -3.01 20.69 17.77
N ILE A 479 -2.50 19.68 17.09
CA ILE A 479 -1.10 19.27 17.09
C ILE A 479 -0.48 19.59 15.72
N GLU A 480 0.65 20.28 15.70
CA GLU A 480 1.37 20.58 14.47
C GLU A 480 1.98 19.31 13.89
N TYR A 481 1.78 19.06 12.57
CA TYR A 481 2.38 17.93 11.89
C TYR A 481 3.91 18.03 11.91
N GLY A 482 4.57 16.96 12.36
CA GLY A 482 6.02 16.90 12.51
C GLY A 482 6.56 17.55 13.78
N SER A 483 5.69 17.92 14.75
CA SER A 483 6.10 18.27 16.10
C SER A 483 6.58 17.03 16.88
N GLU A 484 7.22 17.24 18.02
CA GLU A 484 7.67 16.16 18.91
C GLU A 484 6.47 15.31 19.38
N GLU A 485 5.34 15.95 19.71
CA GLU A 485 4.12 15.26 20.08
C GLU A 485 3.55 14.42 18.94
N ALA A 486 3.59 14.90 17.69
CA ALA A 486 3.12 14.16 16.53
C ALA A 486 3.98 12.91 16.27
N ILE A 487 5.30 13.05 16.39
CA ILE A 487 6.28 11.95 16.22
C ILE A 487 6.09 10.90 17.32
N GLU A 488 5.97 11.34 18.58
CA GLU A 488 5.76 10.43 19.70
C GLU A 488 4.39 9.73 19.61
N PHE A 489 3.34 10.48 19.25
CA PHE A 489 2.00 9.93 19.06
C PHE A 489 1.99 8.77 18.06
N ILE A 490 2.55 8.98 16.86
CA ILE A 490 2.50 7.93 15.83
C ILE A 490 3.38 6.72 16.18
N GLY A 491 4.51 6.94 16.84
CA GLY A 491 5.34 5.86 17.37
C GLY A 491 4.57 5.00 18.39
N THR A 492 3.90 5.63 19.34
CA THR A 492 3.06 4.93 20.35
C THR A 492 1.88 4.20 19.68
N TYR A 493 1.23 4.82 18.69
CA TYR A 493 0.13 4.20 17.96
C TYR A 493 0.56 2.89 17.27
N PHE A 494 1.68 2.91 16.55
CA PHE A 494 2.19 1.70 15.89
C PHE A 494 2.79 0.67 16.85
N LEU A 495 3.31 1.09 18.00
CA LEU A 495 3.65 0.18 19.10
C LEU A 495 2.43 -0.67 19.51
N LEU A 496 1.27 -0.02 19.68
CA LEU A 496 0.02 -0.71 20.04
C LEU A 496 -0.48 -1.63 18.93
N LEU A 497 -0.44 -1.20 17.66
CA LEU A 497 -0.81 -2.07 16.53
C LEU A 497 0.09 -3.30 16.47
N ASN A 498 1.41 -3.13 16.67
CA ASN A 498 2.35 -4.23 16.69
C ASN A 498 2.05 -5.22 17.83
N TYR A 499 1.88 -4.70 19.06
CA TYR A 499 1.58 -5.53 20.21
C TYR A 499 0.30 -6.36 20.03
N TRP A 500 -0.80 -5.71 19.68
CA TRP A 500 -2.11 -6.37 19.59
C TRP A 500 -2.25 -7.29 18.37
N THR A 501 -1.58 -7.00 17.26
CA THR A 501 -1.53 -7.93 16.12
C THR A 501 -0.69 -9.18 16.44
N LEU A 502 0.38 -9.05 17.23
CA LEU A 502 1.14 -10.21 17.75
C LEU A 502 0.28 -11.04 18.69
N VAL A 503 -0.42 -10.41 19.63
CA VAL A 503 -1.33 -11.11 20.56
C VAL A 503 -2.35 -11.92 19.80
N GLU A 504 -2.99 -11.31 18.79
CA GLU A 504 -4.05 -11.99 18.05
C GLU A 504 -3.51 -13.07 17.10
N SER A 505 -2.41 -12.83 16.41
CA SER A 505 -1.77 -13.85 15.57
C SER A 505 -1.32 -15.07 16.39
N ASN A 506 -0.85 -14.85 17.62
CA ASN A 506 -0.55 -15.93 18.58
C ASN A 506 -1.83 -16.67 19.02
N ASN A 507 -2.91 -15.96 19.31
CA ASN A 507 -4.20 -16.58 19.65
C ASN A 507 -4.73 -17.46 18.50
N ILE A 508 -4.60 -17.00 17.25
CA ILE A 508 -5.00 -17.76 16.06
C ILE A 508 -4.13 -19.01 15.93
N ALA A 509 -2.80 -18.89 16.05
CA ALA A 509 -1.88 -20.02 15.99
C ALA A 509 -2.20 -21.08 17.06
N ARG A 510 -2.40 -20.64 18.30
CA ARG A 510 -2.77 -21.53 19.43
C ARG A 510 -4.12 -22.24 19.18
N THR A 511 -5.10 -21.52 18.65
CA THR A 511 -6.45 -22.07 18.44
C THR A 511 -6.46 -23.07 17.28
N ARG A 512 -5.72 -22.79 16.22
CA ARG A 512 -5.62 -23.66 15.03
C ARG A 512 -4.59 -24.78 15.21
N GLY A 513 -3.64 -24.64 16.16
CA GLY A 513 -2.52 -25.58 16.36
C GLY A 513 -1.50 -25.51 15.22
N GLU A 514 -1.38 -24.36 14.57
CA GLU A 514 -0.56 -24.15 13.39
C GLU A 514 0.10 -22.76 13.42
N SER A 515 1.36 -22.70 12.96
CA SER A 515 2.12 -21.46 12.77
C SER A 515 2.51 -21.30 11.31
N PHE A 516 2.90 -20.09 10.88
CA PHE A 516 3.46 -19.88 9.56
C PHE A 516 4.68 -20.78 9.31
N HIS A 517 4.94 -21.11 8.05
CA HIS A 517 6.02 -22.02 7.66
C HIS A 517 7.41 -21.52 8.11
N ASN A 518 8.26 -22.40 8.66
CA ASN A 518 9.58 -22.08 9.22
C ASN A 518 9.55 -21.09 10.40
N PHE A 519 8.46 -21.05 11.15
CA PHE A 519 8.37 -20.22 12.37
C PHE A 519 9.56 -20.46 13.31
N GLU A 520 9.98 -21.71 13.47
CA GLU A 520 11.07 -22.12 14.36
C GLU A 520 12.44 -21.51 14.01
N LYS A 521 12.61 -20.99 12.79
CA LYS A 521 13.83 -20.30 12.35
C LYS A 521 13.75 -18.78 12.46
N SER A 522 12.62 -18.25 12.93
CA SER A 522 12.38 -16.82 13.02
C SER A 522 12.94 -16.21 14.30
N LYS A 523 13.18 -14.90 14.28
CA LYS A 523 13.49 -14.09 15.46
C LYS A 523 12.35 -14.06 16.48
N TYR A 524 11.16 -14.49 16.10
CA TYR A 524 10.04 -14.67 17.01
C TYR A 524 10.23 -15.93 17.87
N ALA A 525 10.66 -17.03 17.26
CA ALA A 525 10.85 -18.30 17.93
C ALA A 525 12.06 -18.30 18.88
N ASP A 526 13.17 -17.69 18.47
CA ASP A 526 14.35 -17.54 19.34
C ASP A 526 14.18 -16.40 20.35
N GLY A 527 13.19 -15.53 20.17
CA GLY A 527 12.84 -14.44 21.08
C GLY A 527 13.61 -13.14 20.85
N THR A 528 14.59 -13.09 19.93
CA THR A 528 15.42 -11.89 19.69
C THR A 528 14.61 -10.71 19.12
N TYR A 529 13.49 -10.98 18.44
CA TYR A 529 12.55 -9.92 18.03
C TYR A 529 12.08 -9.05 19.20
N PHE A 530 11.89 -9.65 20.36
CA PHE A 530 11.33 -8.99 21.53
C PHE A 530 12.36 -8.20 22.35
N ASP A 531 13.66 -8.38 22.10
CA ASP A 531 14.73 -7.80 22.92
C ASP A 531 14.65 -6.26 23.02
N THR A 532 14.27 -5.61 21.93
CA THR A 532 14.05 -4.15 21.93
C THR A 532 12.91 -3.74 22.86
N TYR A 533 11.84 -4.50 22.90
CA TYR A 533 10.62 -4.18 23.66
C TYR A 533 10.73 -4.58 25.14
N THR A 534 11.47 -5.63 25.46
CA THR A 534 11.71 -6.06 26.85
C THR A 534 12.79 -5.23 27.54
N SER A 535 13.69 -4.60 26.74
CA SER A 535 14.79 -3.78 27.26
C SER A 535 14.49 -2.30 27.35
N ASN A 536 13.43 -1.80 26.68
CA ASN A 536 13.09 -0.38 26.61
C ASN A 536 11.62 -0.15 26.99
N ASP A 537 11.38 0.92 27.72
CA ASP A 537 10.03 1.42 27.96
C ASP A 537 9.65 2.43 26.86
N PHE A 538 8.61 2.10 26.10
CA PHE A 538 8.05 2.91 25.03
C PHE A 538 6.82 3.74 25.45
N ALA A 539 6.53 3.83 26.75
CA ALA A 539 5.45 4.68 27.23
C ALA A 539 5.68 6.16 26.80
N PRO A 540 4.64 6.88 26.41
CA PRO A 540 4.76 8.27 25.98
C PRO A 540 5.35 9.14 27.10
N LYS A 541 6.24 10.06 26.74
CA LYS A 541 6.99 10.94 27.65
C LYS A 541 6.39 12.33 27.73
N THR A 542 5.87 12.85 26.61
CA THR A 542 5.24 14.17 26.61
C THR A 542 3.86 14.11 27.27
N LYS A 543 3.57 15.13 28.08
CA LYS A 543 2.28 15.20 28.80
C LYS A 543 1.10 15.15 27.83
N ARG A 544 1.21 15.84 26.68
CA ARG A 544 0.14 15.87 25.68
C ARG A 544 -0.16 14.49 25.13
N VAL A 545 0.86 13.70 24.77
CA VAL A 545 0.67 12.35 24.22
C VAL A 545 0.13 11.42 25.32
N GLN A 546 0.62 11.53 26.57
CA GLN A 546 0.04 10.80 27.70
C GLN A 546 -1.47 11.05 27.84
N GLU A 547 -1.92 12.31 27.72
CA GLU A 547 -3.34 12.68 27.75
C GLU A 547 -4.13 12.06 26.59
N LEU A 548 -3.54 11.97 25.39
CA LEU A 548 -4.21 11.36 24.21
C LEU A 548 -4.40 9.85 24.36
N PHE A 549 -3.52 9.17 25.08
CA PHE A 549 -3.61 7.73 25.34
C PHE A 549 -4.21 7.39 26.72
N ASP A 550 -4.79 8.39 27.43
CA ASP A 550 -5.44 8.12 28.71
C ASP A 550 -6.56 7.09 28.58
N GLY A 551 -6.52 6.07 29.44
CA GLY A 551 -7.46 4.95 29.38
C GLY A 551 -7.14 3.88 28.32
N ILE A 552 -6.16 4.07 27.47
CA ILE A 552 -5.68 3.05 26.49
C ILE A 552 -4.50 2.28 27.10
N PHE A 553 -4.58 0.95 27.10
CA PHE A 553 -3.50 0.10 27.59
C PHE A 553 -2.23 0.24 26.74
N ILE A 554 -1.12 0.61 27.38
CA ILE A 554 0.21 0.67 26.75
C ILE A 554 1.07 -0.43 27.36
N PRO A 555 1.60 -1.38 26.54
CA PRO A 555 2.35 -2.51 27.05
C PRO A 555 3.70 -2.07 27.66
N THR A 556 3.96 -2.56 28.86
CA THR A 556 5.23 -2.40 29.56
C THR A 556 6.25 -3.47 29.10
N PRO A 557 7.54 -3.32 29.42
CA PRO A 557 8.53 -4.37 29.18
C PRO A 557 8.13 -5.75 29.74
N SER A 558 7.40 -5.79 30.87
CA SER A 558 6.88 -7.04 31.44
C SER A 558 5.78 -7.67 30.59
N ASP A 559 4.89 -6.87 30.01
CA ASP A 559 3.83 -7.36 29.12
C ASP A 559 4.44 -7.93 27.82
N TRP A 560 5.48 -7.29 27.31
CA TRP A 560 6.25 -7.80 26.16
C TRP A 560 6.98 -9.12 26.48
N GLU A 561 7.52 -9.27 27.69
CA GLU A 561 8.14 -10.53 28.12
C GLU A 561 7.11 -11.66 28.22
N GLU A 562 5.92 -11.38 28.75
CA GLU A 562 4.83 -12.35 28.78
C GLU A 562 4.38 -12.75 27.35
N LEU A 563 4.26 -11.77 26.45
CA LEU A 563 3.92 -12.05 25.05
C LEU A 563 5.02 -12.88 24.35
N LYS A 564 6.30 -12.57 24.59
CA LYS A 564 7.44 -13.35 24.09
C LYS A 564 7.30 -14.82 24.46
N GLN A 565 7.04 -15.12 25.74
CA GLN A 565 6.88 -16.49 26.22
C GLN A 565 5.69 -17.21 25.54
N LYS A 566 4.56 -16.53 25.35
CA LYS A 566 3.40 -17.07 24.65
C LYS A 566 3.72 -17.37 23.18
N VAL A 567 4.37 -16.44 22.49
CA VAL A 567 4.75 -16.60 21.07
C VAL A 567 5.77 -17.74 20.90
N GLN A 568 6.78 -17.83 21.77
CA GLN A 568 7.74 -18.92 21.73
C GLN A 568 7.10 -20.29 21.96
N LYS A 569 6.05 -20.35 22.78
CA LYS A 569 5.33 -21.57 23.08
C LYS A 569 4.36 -22.01 21.98
N ASP A 570 3.52 -21.08 21.51
CA ASP A 570 2.34 -21.37 20.69
C ASP A 570 2.50 -20.90 19.23
N GLY A 571 3.57 -20.15 18.91
CA GLY A 571 3.86 -19.62 17.58
C GLY A 571 3.08 -18.39 17.17
N LEU A 572 3.19 -18.02 15.89
CA LEU A 572 2.40 -16.99 15.19
C LEU A 572 1.79 -17.59 13.94
N TYR A 573 0.53 -17.28 13.67
CA TYR A 573 -0.14 -17.74 12.45
C TYR A 573 0.28 -16.91 11.22
N ASN A 574 0.35 -15.59 11.36
CA ASN A 574 0.69 -14.67 10.28
C ASN A 574 2.20 -14.37 10.30
N GLN A 575 2.88 -14.62 9.19
CA GLN A 575 4.31 -14.35 9.03
C GLN A 575 4.62 -12.85 9.08
N ASN A 576 3.81 -12.04 8.36
CA ASN A 576 3.87 -10.59 8.36
C ASN A 576 2.50 -10.02 8.77
N ARG A 577 2.48 -8.84 9.41
CA ARG A 577 1.27 -8.32 10.06
C ARG A 577 0.97 -6.86 9.75
N LEU A 578 1.98 -6.00 9.62
CA LEU A 578 1.82 -4.57 9.48
C LEU A 578 2.44 -4.05 8.18
N ALA A 579 1.69 -3.23 7.46
CA ALA A 579 2.16 -2.47 6.29
C ALA A 579 1.30 -1.21 6.11
N VAL A 580 1.89 -0.09 5.69
CA VAL A 580 1.14 1.15 5.50
C VAL A 580 1.02 1.49 4.02
N ALA A 581 -0.18 1.27 3.49
CA ALA A 581 -0.56 1.58 2.11
C ALA A 581 -0.84 3.07 1.88
N PRO A 582 -0.88 3.55 0.62
CA PRO A 582 -1.18 4.96 0.31
C PRO A 582 -2.61 5.39 0.66
N THR A 583 -3.58 4.48 0.71
CA THR A 583 -5.01 4.65 1.07
C THR A 583 -5.77 5.74 0.29
N GLY A 584 -5.37 6.01 -0.95
CA GLY A 584 -5.88 7.15 -1.73
C GLY A 584 -7.39 7.15 -1.99
N SER A 585 -8.04 5.98 -2.13
CA SER A 585 -9.49 5.89 -2.36
C SER A 585 -10.30 5.67 -1.09
N ILE A 586 -9.82 4.81 -0.20
CA ILE A 586 -10.55 4.45 1.02
C ILE A 586 -10.56 5.58 2.06
N SER A 587 -9.59 6.49 2.03
CA SER A 587 -9.56 7.66 2.90
C SER A 587 -10.73 8.63 2.61
N TYR A 588 -11.17 8.76 1.36
CA TYR A 588 -12.36 9.57 1.03
C TYR A 588 -13.62 9.01 1.67
N ILE A 589 -13.86 7.69 1.56
CA ILE A 589 -15.04 7.04 2.16
C ILE A 589 -15.07 7.24 3.66
N ASN A 590 -13.91 7.25 4.30
CA ASN A 590 -13.74 7.41 5.74
C ASN A 590 -13.61 8.88 6.17
N ASN A 591 -13.78 9.84 5.27
CA ASN A 591 -13.64 11.27 5.53
C ASN A 591 -12.38 11.59 6.35
N THR A 592 -11.22 11.14 5.88
CA THR A 592 -9.94 11.29 6.58
C THR A 592 -8.81 11.54 5.60
N SER A 593 -7.66 12.02 6.08
CA SER A 593 -6.46 12.19 5.26
C SER A 593 -5.84 10.84 4.89
N ALA A 594 -5.20 10.79 3.72
CA ALA A 594 -4.59 9.55 3.23
C ALA A 594 -3.33 9.17 4.03
N SER A 595 -3.19 7.90 4.38
CA SER A 595 -2.00 7.33 5.02
C SER A 595 -1.54 8.14 6.26
N LEU A 596 -0.22 8.28 6.43
CA LEU A 596 0.40 9.09 7.48
C LEU A 596 0.86 10.46 6.98
N GLN A 597 0.72 10.75 5.68
CA GLN A 597 1.24 11.96 5.04
C GLN A 597 0.35 13.19 5.33
N PRO A 598 0.92 14.41 5.22
CA PRO A 598 0.13 15.63 5.24
C PRO A 598 -0.78 15.72 4.01
N ILE A 599 -1.88 16.48 4.12
CA ILE A 599 -2.71 16.82 2.97
C ILE A 599 -1.93 17.68 1.97
N THR A 600 -2.27 17.60 0.69
CA THR A 600 -1.63 18.41 -0.35
C THR A 600 -2.26 19.80 -0.49
N ARG A 601 -3.58 19.90 -0.27
CA ARG A 601 -4.38 21.14 -0.37
C ARG A 601 -5.52 21.13 0.64
N LEU A 602 -5.95 22.31 1.08
CA LEU A 602 -7.13 22.47 1.97
C LEU A 602 -8.44 22.04 1.29
N VAL A 603 -8.54 22.25 -0.02
CA VAL A 603 -9.60 21.70 -0.88
C VAL A 603 -8.92 20.97 -2.01
N GLU A 604 -9.04 19.67 -2.00
CA GLU A 604 -8.47 18.80 -3.03
C GLU A 604 -9.38 18.76 -4.24
N GLU A 605 -8.82 18.91 -5.45
CA GLU A 605 -9.50 18.79 -6.71
C GLU A 605 -9.21 17.42 -7.32
N ARG A 606 -10.26 16.70 -7.74
CA ARG A 606 -10.15 15.45 -8.47
C ARG A 606 -10.89 15.51 -9.80
N GLN A 607 -10.22 15.10 -10.86
CA GLN A 607 -10.82 15.00 -12.18
C GLN A 607 -11.51 13.66 -12.36
N GLU A 608 -12.83 13.67 -12.54
CA GLU A 608 -13.61 12.47 -12.88
C GLU A 608 -13.84 12.40 -14.40
N LYS A 609 -13.50 11.26 -15.00
CA LYS A 609 -13.45 11.07 -16.48
C LYS A 609 -14.71 11.48 -17.25
N LYS A 610 -15.89 11.43 -16.62
CA LYS A 610 -17.19 11.75 -17.25
C LYS A 610 -17.91 12.98 -16.66
N ASN A 611 -17.58 13.36 -15.44
CA ASN A 611 -18.42 14.23 -14.61
C ASN A 611 -17.75 15.57 -14.26
N GLY A 612 -16.54 15.84 -14.77
CA GLY A 612 -15.83 17.09 -14.47
C GLY A 612 -15.02 17.01 -13.18
N LYS A 613 -14.92 18.14 -12.49
CA LYS A 613 -14.10 18.26 -11.27
C LYS A 613 -14.95 18.02 -10.04
N LEU A 614 -14.38 17.31 -9.09
CA LEU A 614 -14.91 17.13 -7.74
C LEU A 614 -13.97 17.78 -6.72
N TYR A 615 -14.55 18.37 -5.70
CA TYR A 615 -13.83 19.06 -4.65
C TYR A 615 -14.04 18.36 -3.31
N PHE A 616 -12.94 18.13 -2.60
CA PHE A 616 -12.91 17.49 -1.29
C PHE A 616 -12.23 18.43 -0.29
N PRO A 617 -12.99 19.05 0.62
CA PRO A 617 -12.40 19.84 1.70
C PRO A 617 -11.63 18.93 2.67
N ALA A 618 -10.56 19.46 3.29
CA ALA A 618 -9.88 18.74 4.34
C ALA A 618 -10.89 18.30 5.42
N PRO A 619 -10.79 17.05 5.90
CA PRO A 619 -11.77 16.50 6.84
C PRO A 619 -11.89 17.35 8.11
N PHE A 620 -13.12 17.58 8.59
CA PHE A 620 -13.39 18.40 9.78
C PHE A 620 -12.79 19.82 9.72
N LEU A 621 -12.65 20.38 8.53
CA LEU A 621 -12.13 21.74 8.34
C LEU A 621 -13.04 22.78 9.00
N ASP A 622 -12.47 23.63 9.86
CA ASP A 622 -13.12 24.76 10.50
C ASP A 622 -12.09 25.87 10.81
N ASN A 623 -12.50 26.92 11.55
CA ASN A 623 -11.64 28.05 11.89
C ASN A 623 -10.48 27.68 12.84
N GLU A 624 -10.57 26.56 13.57
CA GLU A 624 -9.54 26.10 14.49
C GLU A 624 -8.61 25.10 13.82
N THR A 625 -9.16 24.08 13.16
CA THR A 625 -8.39 23.01 12.52
C THR A 625 -7.58 23.50 11.32
N ILE A 626 -8.06 24.52 10.59
CA ILE A 626 -7.35 25.12 9.44
C ILE A 626 -5.92 25.56 9.77
N LYS A 627 -5.66 25.96 11.01
CA LYS A 627 -4.34 26.40 11.47
C LYS A 627 -3.30 25.26 11.49
N TYR A 628 -3.79 24.03 11.59
CA TYR A 628 -2.99 22.81 11.69
C TYR A 628 -2.91 22.03 10.37
N TYR A 629 -3.75 22.38 9.39
CA TYR A 629 -3.71 21.79 8.06
C TYR A 629 -2.69 22.49 7.16
N LYS A 630 -1.41 22.19 7.39
CA LYS A 630 -0.32 22.65 6.53
C LYS A 630 -0.16 21.73 5.34
N SER A 631 -0.02 22.30 4.12
CA SER A 631 0.22 21.50 2.91
C SER A 631 1.50 20.67 3.01
N ALA A 632 1.48 19.47 2.44
CA ALA A 632 2.66 18.63 2.29
C ALA A 632 3.81 19.37 1.59
N TYR A 633 3.48 20.20 0.60
CA TYR A 633 4.45 21.02 -0.13
C TYR A 633 5.02 22.20 0.67
N ASP A 634 4.37 22.57 1.76
CA ASP A 634 4.80 23.63 2.68
C ASP A 634 5.35 23.06 4.01
N THR A 635 5.59 21.76 4.06
CA THR A 635 6.13 21.05 5.22
C THR A 635 7.55 20.58 4.95
N ASP A 636 8.47 20.76 5.92
CA ASP A 636 9.83 20.19 5.80
C ASP A 636 9.75 18.66 5.71
N MET A 637 10.24 18.11 4.61
CA MET A 637 10.20 16.68 4.36
C MET A 637 10.99 15.85 5.38
N ARG A 638 11.97 16.43 6.10
CA ARG A 638 12.62 15.73 7.21
C ARG A 638 11.65 15.45 8.35
N LYS A 639 10.71 16.38 8.63
CA LYS A 639 9.64 16.16 9.61
C LYS A 639 8.68 15.04 9.19
N VAL A 640 8.38 14.94 7.90
CA VAL A 640 7.60 13.82 7.35
C VAL A 640 8.38 12.50 7.51
N ILE A 641 9.67 12.50 7.18
CA ILE A 641 10.53 11.33 7.36
C ILE A 641 10.61 10.92 8.83
N ASP A 642 10.69 11.86 9.78
CA ASP A 642 10.72 11.57 11.21
C ASP A 642 9.41 10.91 11.71
N ILE A 643 8.24 11.36 11.22
CA ILE A 643 6.94 10.71 11.48
C ILE A 643 6.97 9.25 11.01
N TYR A 644 7.40 9.02 9.76
CA TYR A 644 7.47 7.68 9.20
C TYR A 644 8.52 6.80 9.91
N ALA A 645 9.66 7.37 10.30
CA ALA A 645 10.70 6.65 11.04
C ALA A 645 10.20 6.21 12.42
N ALA A 646 9.43 7.04 13.11
CA ALA A 646 8.83 6.67 14.39
C ALA A 646 7.85 5.50 14.27
N ALA A 647 7.05 5.47 13.20
CA ALA A 647 6.17 4.34 12.92
C ALA A 647 6.93 3.08 12.46
N GLN A 648 7.95 3.26 11.59
CA GLN A 648 8.69 2.16 10.93
C GLN A 648 9.34 1.18 11.92
N GLN A 649 9.79 1.66 13.07
CA GLN A 649 10.44 0.81 14.07
C GLN A 649 9.52 -0.30 14.63
N HIS A 650 8.20 -0.14 14.48
CA HIS A 650 7.20 -1.11 14.94
C HIS A 650 6.52 -1.88 13.81
N ILE A 651 6.90 -1.62 12.56
CA ILE A 651 6.29 -2.22 11.36
C ILE A 651 7.24 -3.26 10.78
N ASP A 652 6.77 -4.49 10.65
CA ASP A 652 7.56 -5.60 10.10
C ASP A 652 7.78 -5.51 8.59
N GLN A 653 6.83 -4.99 7.83
CA GLN A 653 7.01 -4.70 6.39
C GLN A 653 7.42 -3.23 6.17
N GLY A 654 6.88 -2.57 5.15
CA GLY A 654 7.23 -1.21 4.76
C GLY A 654 6.05 -0.23 4.81
N MET A 655 6.33 0.96 4.30
CA MET A 655 5.37 2.06 4.21
C MET A 655 5.54 2.81 2.90
N SER A 656 4.44 3.27 2.32
CA SER A 656 4.43 4.09 1.11
C SER A 656 4.72 5.55 1.44
N LEU A 657 6.00 5.88 1.65
CA LEU A 657 6.44 7.25 1.96
C LEU A 657 6.67 8.06 0.69
N THR A 658 5.83 9.05 0.44
CA THR A 658 5.97 10.03 -0.64
C THR A 658 6.74 11.27 -0.19
N LEU A 659 7.69 11.74 -0.99
CA LEU A 659 8.35 13.02 -0.80
C LEU A 659 7.65 14.10 -1.64
N PHE A 660 7.21 15.18 -0.99
CA PHE A 660 6.56 16.33 -1.64
C PHE A 660 7.54 17.48 -1.70
N ILE A 661 7.89 17.94 -2.88
CA ILE A 661 8.86 19.03 -3.09
C ILE A 661 8.26 20.13 -3.94
N ARG A 662 8.75 21.36 -3.78
CA ARG A 662 8.40 22.51 -4.63
C ARG A 662 9.58 22.90 -5.48
N SER A 663 9.34 23.37 -6.70
CA SER A 663 10.37 23.95 -7.55
C SER A 663 10.95 25.23 -6.94
N THR A 664 10.11 26.05 -6.30
CA THR A 664 10.49 27.21 -5.49
C THR A 664 10.04 27.00 -4.05
N ILE A 665 10.96 27.04 -3.11
CA ILE A 665 10.75 26.80 -1.68
C ILE A 665 10.55 28.15 -0.98
N PRO A 666 9.36 28.41 -0.40
CA PRO A 666 9.14 29.62 0.39
C PRO A 666 10.11 29.71 1.59
N GLU A 667 10.49 30.94 1.95
CA GLU A 667 11.34 31.21 3.11
C GLU A 667 10.75 30.58 4.39
N GLY A 668 11.61 29.96 5.19
CA GLY A 668 11.23 29.39 6.50
C GLY A 668 10.62 27.98 6.48
N ILE A 669 10.44 27.33 5.30
CA ILE A 669 9.99 25.94 5.24
C ILE A 669 11.12 24.99 5.66
N TYR A 670 12.32 25.18 5.09
CA TYR A 670 13.48 24.37 5.41
C TYR A 670 14.50 25.19 6.22
N ASP A 671 14.84 24.77 7.42
CA ASP A 671 15.85 25.39 8.28
C ASP A 671 17.30 25.04 7.87
N TRP A 672 17.46 24.00 7.04
CA TRP A 672 18.74 23.47 6.57
C TRP A 672 19.15 23.97 5.17
N LYS A 673 18.34 24.83 4.55
CA LYS A 673 18.52 25.32 3.18
C LYS A 673 18.30 26.83 3.11
N THR A 674 19.22 27.50 2.45
CA THR A 674 19.20 28.97 2.26
C THR A 674 18.75 29.39 0.86
N ASP A 675 18.81 28.48 -0.11
CA ASP A 675 18.40 28.74 -1.48
C ASP A 675 16.90 28.49 -1.67
N GLU A 676 16.21 29.39 -2.35
CA GLU A 676 14.77 29.25 -2.65
C GLU A 676 14.48 28.20 -3.74
N LYS A 677 15.46 27.83 -4.56
CA LYS A 677 15.28 26.88 -5.66
C LYS A 677 15.59 25.45 -5.25
N GLN A 678 14.69 24.55 -5.59
CA GLN A 678 14.91 23.12 -5.44
C GLN A 678 16.03 22.62 -6.36
N SER A 679 16.87 21.76 -5.86
CA SER A 679 17.97 21.15 -6.60
C SER A 679 18.02 19.63 -6.43
N THR A 680 18.73 18.93 -7.32
CA THR A 680 19.00 17.48 -7.17
C THR A 680 19.75 17.16 -5.89
N ARG A 681 20.57 18.10 -5.40
CA ARG A 681 21.28 17.96 -4.11
C ARG A 681 20.32 17.87 -2.93
N ASP A 682 19.20 18.58 -2.97
CA ASP A 682 18.21 18.56 -1.89
C ASP A 682 17.52 17.20 -1.81
N LEU A 683 17.20 16.59 -2.96
CA LEU A 683 16.69 15.20 -3.01
C LEU A 683 17.71 14.21 -2.45
N ASN A 684 19.00 14.39 -2.78
CA ASN A 684 20.05 13.57 -2.21
C ASN A 684 20.12 13.69 -0.69
N ILE A 685 19.99 14.91 -0.15
CA ILE A 685 19.98 15.16 1.29
C ILE A 685 18.79 14.43 1.94
N LEU A 686 17.59 14.54 1.36
CA LEU A 686 16.38 13.88 1.89
C LEU A 686 16.48 12.35 1.83
N ARG A 687 16.99 11.77 0.73
CA ARG A 687 17.19 10.32 0.64
C ARG A 687 18.22 9.81 1.66
N ASN A 688 19.36 10.51 1.79
CA ASN A 688 20.35 10.16 2.80
C ASN A 688 19.78 10.31 4.21
N TYR A 689 19.01 11.36 4.48
CA TYR A 689 18.32 11.52 5.78
C TYR A 689 17.37 10.35 6.06
N ALA A 690 16.54 9.98 5.09
CA ALA A 690 15.64 8.82 5.20
C ALA A 690 16.42 7.50 5.46
N PHE A 691 17.51 7.27 4.73
CA PHE A 691 18.37 6.11 4.95
C PHE A 691 18.94 6.07 6.37
N TYR A 692 19.52 7.18 6.87
CA TYR A 692 20.05 7.23 8.25
C TYR A 692 18.98 7.13 9.33
N LYS A 693 17.74 7.51 9.04
CA LYS A 693 16.58 7.30 9.93
C LYS A 693 16.02 5.88 9.89
N GLY A 694 16.58 4.98 9.10
CA GLY A 694 16.16 3.59 9.00
C GLY A 694 14.89 3.38 8.16
N ILE A 695 14.55 4.31 7.27
CA ILE A 695 13.45 4.15 6.33
C ILE A 695 13.77 3.03 5.33
N LYS A 696 12.88 2.06 5.26
CA LYS A 696 13.02 0.88 4.40
C LYS A 696 12.77 1.20 2.93
N SER A 697 11.80 2.06 2.63
CA SER A 697 11.41 2.40 1.26
C SER A 697 10.93 3.84 1.10
N LEU A 698 11.22 4.43 -0.06
CA LEU A 698 10.65 5.69 -0.53
C LEU A 698 9.82 5.41 -1.78
N TYR A 699 8.61 5.94 -1.80
CA TYR A 699 7.65 5.79 -2.89
C TYR A 699 7.85 6.87 -3.94
N TYR A 700 6.88 7.71 -4.22
CA TYR A 700 6.98 8.81 -5.19
C TYR A 700 7.80 9.99 -4.68
N VAL A 701 8.39 10.73 -5.62
CA VAL A 701 8.69 12.15 -5.45
C VAL A 701 7.65 12.95 -6.23
N ARG A 702 6.88 13.80 -5.56
CA ARG A 702 5.90 14.68 -6.20
C ARG A 702 6.41 16.11 -6.18
N THR A 703 6.52 16.71 -7.36
CA THR A 703 7.01 18.07 -7.52
C THR A 703 5.87 19.02 -7.83
N PHE A 704 5.71 20.07 -7.03
CA PHE A 704 4.82 21.18 -7.30
C PHE A 704 5.58 22.28 -8.05
N THR A 705 5.02 22.80 -9.14
CA THR A 705 5.58 23.93 -9.90
C THR A 705 4.72 25.17 -9.71
N ASP A 706 5.33 26.36 -9.81
CA ASP A 706 4.65 27.64 -9.60
C ASP A 706 3.54 27.93 -10.63
N ASP A 707 3.48 27.17 -11.73
CA ASP A 707 2.41 27.21 -12.73
C ASP A 707 1.16 26.41 -12.35
N ASP A 708 0.99 26.05 -11.07
CA ASP A 708 -0.14 25.26 -10.49
C ASP A 708 -0.32 23.83 -11.06
N ASN A 709 0.65 23.31 -11.79
CA ASN A 709 0.62 21.95 -12.30
C ASN A 709 1.49 21.03 -11.43
N GLU A 710 0.89 20.00 -10.84
CA GLU A 710 1.62 18.90 -10.22
C GLU A 710 2.38 18.12 -11.31
N VAL A 711 3.70 18.26 -11.38
CA VAL A 711 4.54 17.44 -12.26
C VAL A 711 4.73 16.07 -11.61
N GLY A 712 4.46 15.01 -12.35
CA GLY A 712 4.53 13.63 -11.83
C GLY A 712 3.20 13.13 -11.25
N SER A 713 2.09 13.80 -11.54
CA SER A 713 0.73 13.42 -11.12
C SER A 713 0.15 12.19 -11.84
N ASN A 714 0.97 11.39 -12.51
CA ASN A 714 0.58 10.03 -12.85
C ASN A 714 0.53 9.22 -11.55
N ASP A 715 -0.45 9.56 -10.72
CA ASP A 715 -0.89 8.69 -9.64
C ASP A 715 -1.02 7.28 -10.25
N CYS A 716 -0.45 6.29 -9.60
CA CYS A 716 -0.72 4.91 -9.97
C CYS A 716 -2.23 4.75 -10.07
N GLU A 717 -2.78 4.70 -11.30
CA GLU A 717 -4.22 4.58 -11.51
C GLU A 717 -4.80 3.39 -10.74
N SER A 718 -3.96 2.42 -10.41
CA SER A 718 -4.34 1.28 -9.58
C SER A 718 -4.48 1.60 -8.09
N CYS A 719 -3.91 2.71 -7.60
CA CYS A 719 -4.03 3.13 -6.20
C CYS A 719 -5.16 4.16 -5.98
N ILE A 720 -5.64 4.79 -7.05
CA ILE A 720 -6.64 5.88 -7.01
C ILE A 720 -8.06 5.37 -7.22
N ILE A 721 -8.23 4.19 -7.83
CA ILE A 721 -9.56 3.65 -8.15
C ILE A 721 -10.04 2.72 -7.05
#